data_a37de71025e1465853581de3056cdde9
#
_entry.id   a37de71025e1465853581de3056cdde9
#
_cell.length_a   1.000
_cell.length_b   1.000
_cell.length_c   1.000
_cell.angle_alpha   90.00
_cell.angle_beta   90.00
_cell.angle_gamma   90.00
#
_symmetry.space_group_name_H-M   'P 1'
#
loop_
_entity.id
_entity.type
_entity.pdbx_description
1 polymer ?
#
loop_
_entity_poly.entity_id
_entity_poly.type
_entity_poly.pdbx_seq_one_letter_code
_entity_poly.pdbx_strand_id
1 'polypeptide(L)'
;MNVQLLRKAIGAWTFCSMSLLAAAQTATPAAVPKPMQWKQVSSWRSVQPFSVTLSPDGQWMAYAIMPVEGDGELVVQKVRDTVKRVYPVGCIFYGVQFSEDGKWLAFKEAVKDKERKAAAKMPGKQLFDKLQVVELSTWKKTEYDKAGTYNFNGKQATHIALQVVKERAMGAKPDDAKGGDLLLVELSNGKSQGWGNVSEFAFNKEGNLLAYLVDATGQNGNGAYLYDVKSRQVTLLDNDKASYKSLNWTEKGDAFALLKMKKDEKFKSDKGIVVGVKVSNGSFPVFTYDPTKDSASFPAGMTITGNRRPYWTDDLSRLLFGIQKLEPVKKEAPKPDSAKLAARQDSIKAADAARFAKIKADTTIKTLDDLQKALAKGSPAGPKPAEPIDTVKPDMTIWHWKDKRLQSRQQVMEMQDKNFNYISQYDVTTNKFTRIQDSIIRSMDVLPKQLYALGEDNSAYEWDQNLDGQTYTDLYLVDLKTGTKTLLFEKMYYPSFTSAPRASWDGTKFLYGKDGQYYIYDMPTRTSVNITEKLPASFVNTEDDHNVKKPLTSLVGWSADNKYVLIRDLWDIWQIPVNGKDEAVNLTQNGKQNAIRYQGRFQLDPEEKGIDLKKPQYIRIYGEWTKKSGIARLEPGKIGLKPGATTLLWEDSYVGTLRKADKAEVYVFSREKFNQPTEFFATDAQLKNETQVTKNAPDKDKYMWSAGVQLVNYVSDKGDSLQGALFLPAGYEKGKKYPTVVYYYEKLSQTLHNWNNPGFSGTGWNPTLYTSNGYAVFIPDIVYKMDDPGMSAVWCVIPAVKAAIQTGVIDADKIGIHGHSWGGYQTAFLSTQTSMFKAAAAGAPLTNMVSMYDLIYWNSGGGNMAIFEASQGRFTGGPWENWESYLRNSPIYNVKKVTTPLLILHNDKDGAVDFTQGIEFYNALRRLKKPVVLVQYKGENHGLAKLENRKDYSVRMMEFFDYYLKGAPAPEWLKNGVDRLQLDEHLNTRAFEEQP
;
A
#
# COMPACT_ATOMS: atom_id res chain seq x y z
N MET A 1 -6.54 14.67 89.15
CA MET A 1 -6.31 13.71 88.08
C MET A 1 -5.94 14.46 86.82
N ASN A 2 -4.79 14.21 86.33
CA ASN A 2 -3.81 14.98 85.61
C ASN A 2 -4.26 15.60 84.22
N VAL A 3 -4.13 16.95 84.20
CA VAL A 3 -4.29 17.81 83.03
C VAL A 3 -3.26 17.47 81.92
N GLN A 4 -2.21 16.66 82.21
CA GLN A 4 -1.20 16.22 81.22
C GLN A 4 -1.65 15.10 80.27
N LEU A 5 -2.68 14.31 80.69
CA LEU A 5 -3.19 13.25 79.78
C LEU A 5 -4.19 13.76 78.76
N LEU A 6 -4.84 14.89 79.07
CA LEU A 6 -5.78 15.52 78.08
C LEU A 6 -5.00 16.26 76.94
N ARG A 7 -3.81 16.77 77.24
CA ARG A 7 -2.97 17.44 76.17
C ARG A 7 -2.29 16.47 75.23
N LYS A 8 -2.02 15.22 75.60
CA LYS A 8 -1.51 14.18 74.71
C LYS A 8 -2.56 13.59 73.79
N ALA A 9 -3.81 13.51 74.22
CA ALA A 9 -4.93 13.03 73.44
C ALA A 9 -5.32 14.06 72.32
N ILE A 10 -5.30 15.33 72.64
CA ILE A 10 -5.61 16.43 71.66
C ILE A 10 -4.49 16.60 70.62
N GLY A 11 -3.22 16.36 71.01
CA GLY A 11 -2.07 16.41 70.06
C GLY A 11 -2.07 15.24 69.06
N ALA A 12 -2.55 14.05 69.49
CA ALA A 12 -2.63 12.91 68.58
C ALA A 12 -3.80 13.00 67.58
N TRP A 13 -4.90 13.62 67.96
CA TRP A 13 -6.04 13.86 67.08
C TRP A 13 -5.78 14.99 66.02
N THR A 14 -5.00 16.00 66.37
CA THR A 14 -4.65 17.08 65.48
C THR A 14 -3.58 16.65 64.45
N PHE A 15 -2.73 15.68 64.80
CA PHE A 15 -1.75 15.15 63.85
C PHE A 15 -2.36 14.09 62.91
N CYS A 16 -3.35 13.28 63.33
CA CYS A 16 -4.09 12.38 62.47
C CYS A 16 -5.05 13.08 61.52
N SER A 17 -5.64 14.24 61.91
CA SER A 17 -6.49 15.02 61.02
C SER A 17 -5.70 15.85 59.99
N MET A 18 -4.47 16.29 60.29
CA MET A 18 -3.60 16.93 59.31
C MET A 18 -2.95 15.95 58.31
N SER A 19 -2.71 14.69 58.68
CA SER A 19 -2.21 13.67 57.73
C SER A 19 -3.33 13.10 56.85
N LEU A 20 -4.57 13.18 57.22
CA LEU A 20 -5.71 12.84 56.36
C LEU A 20 -6.13 14.00 55.43
N LEU A 21 -5.84 15.25 55.77
CA LEU A 21 -6.03 16.39 54.87
C LEU A 21 -4.89 16.58 53.85
N ALA A 22 -3.69 16.02 54.10
CA ALA A 22 -2.59 16.05 53.15
C ALA A 22 -2.63 14.94 52.08
N ALA A 23 -3.51 13.92 52.24
CA ALA A 23 -3.75 12.85 51.26
C ALA A 23 -4.95 13.14 50.34
N ALA A 24 -5.69 14.18 50.57
CA ALA A 24 -6.68 14.71 49.62
C ALA A 24 -5.98 15.73 48.70
N GLN A 25 -4.88 15.31 48.08
CA GLN A 25 -4.43 15.96 46.86
C GLN A 25 -5.53 15.75 45.83
N THR A 26 -6.28 16.81 45.61
CA THR A 26 -7.18 17.07 44.51
C THR A 26 -6.85 16.22 43.27
N ALA A 27 -7.57 15.11 43.11
CA ALA A 27 -7.79 14.56 41.79
C ALA A 27 -8.40 15.72 40.99
N THR A 28 -7.62 16.29 40.08
CA THR A 28 -8.16 17.27 39.13
C THR A 28 -9.40 16.62 38.55
N PRO A 29 -10.59 17.25 38.56
CA PRO A 29 -11.77 16.63 37.98
C PRO A 29 -11.43 16.21 36.57
N ALA A 30 -11.69 14.95 36.25
CA ALA A 30 -11.44 14.46 34.88
C ALA A 30 -12.14 15.46 33.94
N ALA A 31 -11.37 16.02 33.00
CA ALA A 31 -11.90 17.00 32.08
C ALA A 31 -13.08 16.37 31.34
N VAL A 32 -14.23 17.04 31.33
CA VAL A 32 -15.42 16.55 30.63
C VAL A 32 -15.06 16.30 29.16
N PRO A 33 -15.29 15.10 28.64
CA PRO A 33 -14.99 14.81 27.23
C PRO A 33 -15.70 15.78 26.29
N LYS A 34 -15.00 16.26 25.27
CA LYS A 34 -15.52 17.23 24.29
C LYS A 34 -15.51 16.67 22.88
N PRO A 35 -16.33 17.20 21.95
CA PRO A 35 -16.23 16.86 20.55
C PRO A 35 -14.80 17.10 20.02
N MET A 36 -14.28 16.14 19.22
CA MET A 36 -12.98 16.29 18.59
C MET A 36 -13.07 17.24 17.40
N GLN A 37 -12.39 18.37 17.49
CA GLN A 37 -12.31 19.34 16.40
C GLN A 37 -11.14 19.00 15.46
N TRP A 38 -11.18 19.46 14.21
CA TRP A 38 -10.16 19.20 13.21
C TRP A 38 -8.74 19.59 13.66
N LYS A 39 -8.61 20.66 14.43
CA LYS A 39 -7.31 21.11 14.95
C LYS A 39 -6.62 20.12 15.89
N GLN A 40 -7.36 19.23 16.54
CA GLN A 40 -6.79 18.20 17.40
C GLN A 40 -6.34 16.97 16.64
N VAL A 41 -6.79 16.80 15.40
CA VAL A 41 -6.45 15.63 14.57
C VAL A 41 -4.96 15.54 14.29
N SER A 42 -4.28 16.67 14.03
CA SER A 42 -2.83 16.69 13.80
C SER A 42 -2.02 16.07 14.95
N SER A 43 -2.43 16.35 16.19
CA SER A 43 -1.77 15.83 17.40
C SER A 43 -2.35 14.50 17.90
N TRP A 44 -3.38 13.96 17.23
CA TRP A 44 -3.97 12.69 17.62
C TRP A 44 -2.98 11.54 17.47
N ARG A 45 -2.72 10.84 18.58
CA ARG A 45 -1.77 9.72 18.66
C ARG A 45 -2.46 8.39 18.64
N SER A 46 -1.96 7.48 17.84
CA SER A 46 -2.46 6.10 17.78
C SER A 46 -1.35 5.09 17.49
N VAL A 47 -1.54 3.85 17.92
CA VAL A 47 -0.66 2.74 17.56
C VAL A 47 -0.74 2.51 16.05
N GLN A 48 0.42 2.31 15.45
CA GLN A 48 0.51 1.84 14.07
C GLN A 48 0.32 0.32 14.07
N PRO A 49 -0.78 -0.25 13.54
CA PRO A 49 -1.06 -1.68 13.65
C PRO A 49 0.05 -2.59 13.11
N PHE A 50 0.75 -2.15 12.04
CA PHE A 50 1.89 -2.88 11.46
C PHE A 50 3.15 -2.83 12.33
N SER A 51 3.22 -1.92 13.32
CA SER A 51 4.38 -1.78 14.20
C SER A 51 4.42 -2.81 15.32
N VAL A 52 3.29 -3.47 15.60
CA VAL A 52 3.17 -4.42 16.72
C VAL A 52 4.01 -5.66 16.43
N THR A 53 5.04 -5.88 17.22
CA THR A 53 6.01 -6.97 17.06
C THR A 53 6.16 -7.70 18.40
N LEU A 54 6.09 -9.04 18.35
CA LEU A 54 6.26 -9.93 19.50
C LEU A 54 7.69 -10.46 19.49
N SER A 55 8.35 -10.55 20.66
CA SER A 55 9.65 -11.21 20.76
C SER A 55 9.51 -12.72 20.52
N PRO A 56 10.55 -13.40 19.96
CA PRO A 56 10.47 -14.83 19.67
C PRO A 56 10.12 -15.69 20.88
N ASP A 57 10.55 -15.30 22.08
CA ASP A 57 10.28 -15.98 23.35
C ASP A 57 8.90 -15.62 23.96
N GLY A 58 8.15 -14.70 23.32
CA GLY A 58 6.83 -14.26 23.76
C GLY A 58 6.80 -13.42 25.03
N GLN A 59 7.98 -12.99 25.56
CA GLN A 59 8.01 -12.20 26.80
C GLN A 59 7.74 -10.72 26.56
N TRP A 60 8.12 -10.18 25.39
CA TRP A 60 8.08 -8.76 25.08
C TRP A 60 7.23 -8.47 23.86
N MET A 61 6.57 -7.32 23.87
CA MET A 61 5.92 -6.74 22.72
C MET A 61 6.39 -5.31 22.54
N ALA A 62 6.69 -4.93 21.31
CA ALA A 62 7.03 -3.57 20.91
C ALA A 62 5.99 -3.03 19.94
N TYR A 63 5.61 -1.74 20.09
CA TYR A 63 4.68 -1.06 19.19
C TYR A 63 4.94 0.46 19.18
N ALA A 64 4.73 1.09 18.03
CA ALA A 64 4.89 2.53 17.87
C ALA A 64 3.55 3.26 18.03
N ILE A 65 3.55 4.34 18.79
CA ILE A 65 2.46 5.32 18.90
C ILE A 65 2.90 6.56 18.15
N MET A 66 2.23 6.86 17.03
CA MET A 66 2.58 8.00 16.17
C MET A 66 1.45 9.03 16.16
N PRO A 67 1.76 10.32 16.19
CA PRO A 67 0.78 11.35 15.87
C PRO A 67 0.51 11.39 14.36
N VAL A 68 -0.55 12.06 13.95
CA VAL A 68 -0.79 12.36 12.52
C VAL A 68 0.33 13.27 11.99
N GLU A 69 0.80 14.21 12.79
CA GLU A 69 1.97 15.05 12.53
C GLU A 69 2.83 15.18 13.79
N GLY A 70 4.16 15.09 13.62
CA GLY A 70 5.13 15.24 14.70
C GLY A 70 5.90 13.96 14.99
N ASP A 71 6.49 13.92 16.17
CA ASP A 71 7.37 12.84 16.61
C ASP A 71 6.61 11.78 17.41
N GLY A 72 6.92 10.53 17.15
CA GLY A 72 6.29 9.37 17.79
C GLY A 72 7.15 8.72 18.86
N GLU A 73 6.59 7.68 19.45
CA GLU A 73 7.17 6.91 20.55
C GLU A 73 7.10 5.41 20.26
N LEU A 74 8.13 4.68 20.64
CA LEU A 74 8.14 3.22 20.69
C LEU A 74 7.89 2.79 22.13
N VAL A 75 6.86 2.02 22.35
CA VAL A 75 6.58 1.34 23.62
C VAL A 75 7.11 -0.08 23.56
N VAL A 76 7.93 -0.46 24.51
CA VAL A 76 8.42 -1.82 24.71
C VAL A 76 7.89 -2.32 26.05
N GLN A 77 7.08 -3.37 26.03
CA GLN A 77 6.32 -3.82 27.20
C GLN A 77 6.39 -5.34 27.35
N LYS A 78 6.46 -5.83 28.61
CA LYS A 78 6.22 -7.24 28.89
C LYS A 78 4.78 -7.64 28.57
N VAL A 79 4.62 -8.77 27.91
CA VAL A 79 3.32 -9.23 27.40
C VAL A 79 2.31 -9.52 28.53
N ARG A 80 2.77 -10.04 29.67
CA ARG A 80 1.92 -10.41 30.82
C ARG A 80 2.26 -9.66 32.12
N ASP A 81 2.87 -8.49 31.99
CA ASP A 81 3.30 -7.67 33.11
C ASP A 81 3.11 -6.19 32.77
N THR A 82 3.15 -5.31 33.76
CA THR A 82 3.05 -3.85 33.61
C THR A 82 4.39 -3.19 33.28
N VAL A 83 5.49 -3.93 33.30
CA VAL A 83 6.84 -3.40 33.03
C VAL A 83 6.95 -2.95 31.58
N LYS A 84 7.21 -1.66 31.40
CA LYS A 84 7.37 -1.04 30.08
C LYS A 84 8.39 0.08 30.08
N ARG A 85 8.93 0.36 28.88
CA ARG A 85 9.76 1.55 28.58
C ARG A 85 9.26 2.19 27.30
N VAL A 86 9.46 3.50 27.23
CA VAL A 86 9.08 4.31 26.07
C VAL A 86 10.33 5.00 25.54
N TYR A 87 10.50 4.93 24.22
CA TYR A 87 11.64 5.53 23.52
C TYR A 87 11.13 6.44 22.39
N PRO A 88 11.81 7.59 22.13
CA PRO A 88 11.48 8.41 20.96
C PRO A 88 11.85 7.67 19.68
N VAL A 89 11.02 7.82 18.63
CA VAL A 89 11.31 7.29 17.29
C VAL A 89 11.36 8.37 16.20
N GLY A 90 11.21 9.65 16.59
CA GLY A 90 11.13 10.75 15.64
C GLY A 90 9.87 10.73 14.79
N CYS A 91 9.93 11.37 13.63
CA CYS A 91 8.73 11.56 12.79
C CYS A 91 8.40 10.39 11.84
N ILE A 92 9.24 9.36 11.80
CA ILE A 92 9.07 8.16 10.96
C ILE A 92 9.39 6.91 11.77
N PHE A 93 8.51 5.94 11.72
CA PHE A 93 8.76 4.63 12.31
C PHE A 93 9.22 3.63 11.23
N TYR A 94 10.43 3.07 11.39
CA TYR A 94 11.04 2.13 10.45
C TYR A 94 10.91 0.65 10.84
N GLY A 95 10.17 0.36 11.90
CA GLY A 95 10.08 -0.98 12.46
C GLY A 95 11.09 -1.24 13.58
N VAL A 96 10.97 -2.41 14.19
CA VAL A 96 11.85 -2.90 15.24
C VAL A 96 12.30 -4.31 14.92
N GLN A 97 13.46 -4.70 15.45
CA GLN A 97 13.93 -6.09 15.43
C GLN A 97 14.23 -6.55 16.84
N PHE A 98 13.69 -7.70 17.23
CA PHE A 98 14.17 -8.45 18.39
C PHE A 98 15.28 -9.40 17.94
N SER A 99 16.26 -9.65 18.82
CA SER A 99 17.18 -10.76 18.61
C SER A 99 16.44 -12.10 18.75
N GLU A 100 16.97 -13.14 18.12
CA GLU A 100 16.36 -14.49 18.13
C GLU A 100 16.23 -15.10 19.54
N ASP A 101 17.09 -14.70 20.49
CA ASP A 101 17.01 -15.12 21.89
C ASP A 101 16.08 -14.24 22.75
N GLY A 102 15.47 -13.21 22.17
CA GLY A 102 14.55 -12.30 22.85
C GLY A 102 15.19 -11.34 23.84
N LYS A 103 16.54 -11.26 23.92
CA LYS A 103 17.24 -10.44 24.92
C LYS A 103 17.51 -9.01 24.47
N TRP A 104 17.56 -8.77 23.17
CA TRP A 104 17.92 -7.49 22.58
C TRP A 104 16.81 -6.97 21.67
N LEU A 105 16.70 -5.66 21.62
CA LEU A 105 15.85 -4.93 20.69
C LEU A 105 16.68 -3.89 19.95
N ALA A 106 16.47 -3.77 18.64
CA ALA A 106 17.07 -2.71 17.83
C ALA A 106 15.98 -1.96 17.04
N PHE A 107 16.10 -0.63 16.97
CA PHE A 107 15.21 0.23 16.20
C PHE A 107 15.90 1.53 15.79
N LYS A 108 15.42 2.15 14.72
CA LYS A 108 15.88 3.48 14.31
C LYS A 108 15.08 4.57 15.00
N GLU A 109 15.79 5.57 15.48
CA GLU A 109 15.25 6.86 15.86
C GLU A 109 15.44 7.83 14.68
N ALA A 110 14.34 8.15 14.00
CA ALA A 110 14.34 9.09 12.89
C ALA A 110 14.61 10.52 13.37
N VAL A 111 15.02 11.37 12.45
CA VAL A 111 15.16 12.81 12.69
C VAL A 111 13.79 13.39 13.11
N LYS A 112 13.82 14.36 14.03
CA LYS A 112 12.60 15.04 14.48
C LYS A 112 11.89 15.80 13.37
N ASP A 113 10.56 15.84 13.41
CA ASP A 113 9.73 16.50 12.39
C ASP A 113 10.11 17.96 12.17
N LYS A 114 10.38 18.71 13.25
CA LYS A 114 10.86 20.09 13.18
C LYS A 114 12.17 20.24 12.40
N GLU A 115 13.11 19.34 12.61
CA GLU A 115 14.40 19.35 11.92
C GLU A 115 14.25 18.98 10.44
N ARG A 116 13.38 17.99 10.15
CA ARG A 116 13.06 17.58 8.79
C ARG A 116 12.40 18.70 7.98
N LYS A 117 11.41 19.38 8.58
CA LYS A 117 10.75 20.55 7.97
C LYS A 117 11.72 21.71 7.74
N ALA A 118 12.65 21.94 8.67
CA ALA A 118 13.69 22.95 8.50
C ALA A 118 14.68 22.60 7.39
N ALA A 119 15.12 21.34 7.32
CA ALA A 119 16.05 20.86 6.27
C ALA A 119 15.42 20.89 4.87
N ALA A 120 14.12 20.63 4.74
CA ALA A 120 13.41 20.72 3.47
C ALA A 120 13.48 22.13 2.82
N LYS A 121 13.72 23.17 3.64
CA LYS A 121 13.93 24.56 3.19
C LYS A 121 15.40 24.88 2.86
N MET A 122 16.32 23.94 3.10
CA MET A 122 17.78 24.12 2.93
C MET A 122 18.31 23.10 1.90
N PRO A 123 18.45 23.49 0.61
CA PRO A 123 18.99 22.60 -0.43
C PRO A 123 20.35 22.01 -0.02
N GLY A 124 20.51 20.70 -0.14
CA GLY A 124 21.75 19.98 0.13
C GLY A 124 21.99 19.57 1.59
N LYS A 125 21.14 19.99 2.55
CA LYS A 125 21.28 19.54 3.94
C LYS A 125 20.88 18.07 4.06
N GLN A 126 21.83 17.22 4.48
CA GLN A 126 21.61 15.80 4.74
C GLN A 126 21.19 15.59 6.19
N LEU A 127 20.27 14.65 6.39
CA LEU A 127 19.80 14.24 7.71
C LEU A 127 20.10 12.76 7.90
N PHE A 128 20.42 12.37 9.12
CA PHE A 128 20.79 10.99 9.45
C PHE A 128 20.03 10.50 10.67
N ASP A 129 19.50 9.30 10.57
CA ASP A 129 18.85 8.61 11.67
C ASP A 129 19.89 7.95 12.59
N LYS A 130 19.46 7.61 13.80
CA LYS A 130 20.27 6.89 14.78
C LYS A 130 19.75 5.46 14.93
N LEU A 131 20.64 4.51 15.20
CA LEU A 131 20.25 3.17 15.64
C LEU A 131 20.33 3.11 17.17
N GLN A 132 19.26 2.64 17.78
CA GLN A 132 19.17 2.35 19.20
C GLN A 132 19.21 0.82 19.38
N VAL A 133 20.11 0.33 20.22
CA VAL A 133 20.20 -1.09 20.62
C VAL A 133 19.98 -1.18 22.12
N VAL A 134 18.98 -1.94 22.54
CA VAL A 134 18.54 -2.02 23.94
C VAL A 134 18.69 -3.46 24.45
N GLU A 135 19.34 -3.64 25.58
CA GLU A 135 19.32 -4.88 26.35
C GLU A 135 18.07 -4.92 27.22
N LEU A 136 17.18 -5.85 26.98
CA LEU A 136 15.83 -5.86 27.59
C LEU A 136 15.83 -6.21 29.09
N SER A 137 16.85 -6.93 29.58
CA SER A 137 16.96 -7.30 31.00
C SER A 137 17.37 -6.10 31.87
N THR A 138 18.26 -5.24 31.39
CA THR A 138 18.83 -4.10 32.12
C THR A 138 18.30 -2.75 31.65
N TRP A 139 17.67 -2.70 30.49
CA TRP A 139 17.27 -1.50 29.78
C TRP A 139 18.45 -0.61 29.37
N LYS A 140 19.66 -1.16 29.36
CA LYS A 140 20.85 -0.46 28.87
C LYS A 140 20.70 -0.21 27.38
N LYS A 141 20.81 1.06 27.00
CA LYS A 141 20.70 1.54 25.63
C LYS A 141 22.07 1.93 25.09
N THR A 142 22.40 1.47 23.88
CA THR A 142 23.55 1.89 23.11
C THR A 142 23.08 2.57 21.82
N GLU A 143 23.68 3.69 21.47
CA GLU A 143 23.29 4.52 20.33
C GLU A 143 24.41 4.56 19.28
N TYR A 144 24.03 4.49 18.01
CA TYR A 144 24.92 4.61 16.85
C TYR A 144 24.37 5.67 15.89
N ASP A 145 25.22 6.66 15.58
CA ASP A 145 24.86 7.74 14.65
C ASP A 145 24.93 7.30 13.18
N LYS A 146 24.21 8.05 12.31
CA LYS A 146 24.22 7.85 10.85
C LYS A 146 23.84 6.43 10.43
N ALA A 147 22.82 5.87 11.06
CA ALA A 147 22.41 4.49 10.89
C ALA A 147 21.81 4.20 9.50
N GLY A 148 22.46 3.34 8.75
CA GLY A 148 21.95 2.70 7.54
C GLY A 148 21.17 1.42 7.84
N THR A 149 21.40 0.37 7.05
CA THR A 149 20.84 -0.97 7.29
C THR A 149 21.50 -1.63 8.50
N TYR A 150 20.74 -2.41 9.25
CA TYR A 150 21.23 -3.18 10.39
C TYR A 150 20.52 -4.53 10.49
N ASN A 151 21.20 -5.53 11.05
CA ASN A 151 20.64 -6.85 11.31
C ASN A 151 21.37 -7.54 12.48
N PHE A 152 20.61 -8.25 13.33
CA PHE A 152 21.19 -9.23 14.24
C PHE A 152 21.73 -10.44 13.47
N ASN A 153 22.68 -11.16 14.05
CA ASN A 153 23.25 -12.34 13.42
C ASN A 153 22.39 -13.62 13.62
N GLY A 154 21.11 -13.52 13.27
CA GLY A 154 20.17 -14.63 13.21
C GLY A 154 20.13 -15.47 14.48
N LYS A 155 20.16 -16.80 14.35
CA LYS A 155 20.00 -17.74 15.46
C LYS A 155 21.02 -17.61 16.59
N GLN A 156 22.21 -17.10 16.32
CA GLN A 156 23.24 -16.95 17.36
C GLN A 156 22.96 -15.78 18.31
N ALA A 157 22.30 -14.72 17.83
CA ALA A 157 21.92 -13.55 18.63
C ALA A 157 23.07 -12.93 19.45
N THR A 158 24.30 -13.04 18.97
CA THR A 158 25.52 -12.57 19.68
C THR A 158 26.05 -11.25 19.17
N HIS A 159 25.72 -10.89 17.93
CA HIS A 159 26.22 -9.70 17.25
C HIS A 159 25.10 -8.95 16.54
N ILE A 160 25.34 -7.66 16.33
CA ILE A 160 24.55 -6.85 15.39
C ILE A 160 25.52 -6.23 14.36
N ALA A 161 25.15 -6.31 13.08
CA ALA A 161 25.85 -5.63 12.01
C ALA A 161 25.09 -4.35 11.64
N LEU A 162 25.81 -3.24 11.48
CA LEU A 162 25.26 -1.93 11.19
C LEU A 162 26.08 -1.24 10.10
N GLN A 163 25.43 -0.74 9.05
CA GLN A 163 26.04 0.17 8.09
C GLN A 163 25.94 1.62 8.58
N VAL A 164 27.07 2.29 8.67
CA VAL A 164 27.17 3.73 8.97
C VAL A 164 27.21 4.49 7.64
N VAL A 165 26.21 5.33 7.40
CA VAL A 165 26.08 6.09 6.15
C VAL A 165 27.11 7.20 6.08
N LYS A 166 27.81 7.31 4.95
CA LYS A 166 28.73 8.42 4.68
C LYS A 166 28.00 9.65 4.16
N GLU A 167 28.44 10.83 4.57
CA GLU A 167 28.00 12.09 3.99
C GLU A 167 28.44 12.17 2.52
N ARG A 168 27.52 12.60 1.66
CA ARG A 168 27.82 12.85 0.25
C ARG A 168 28.32 14.28 0.07
N ALA A 169 29.37 14.46 -0.71
CA ALA A 169 29.81 15.78 -1.10
C ALA A 169 28.71 16.50 -1.93
N MET A 170 28.60 17.81 -1.78
CA MET A 170 27.68 18.61 -2.57
C MET A 170 28.03 18.46 -4.06
N GLY A 171 27.06 18.06 -4.88
CA GLY A 171 27.28 17.81 -6.31
C GLY A 171 27.73 16.39 -6.68
N ALA A 172 27.87 15.47 -5.72
CA ALA A 172 28.15 14.06 -5.98
C ALA A 172 27.06 13.44 -6.88
N LYS A 173 27.49 12.75 -7.94
CA LYS A 173 26.55 12.07 -8.85
C LYS A 173 25.91 10.88 -8.14
N PRO A 174 24.69 10.45 -8.54
CA PRO A 174 24.01 9.28 -7.97
C PRO A 174 24.85 7.99 -7.99
N ASP A 175 25.75 7.87 -8.97
CA ASP A 175 26.60 6.69 -9.19
C ASP A 175 27.97 6.75 -8.52
N ASP A 176 28.30 7.83 -7.80
CA ASP A 176 29.52 7.88 -7.01
C ASP A 176 29.44 6.86 -5.86
N ALA A 177 30.59 6.38 -5.45
CA ALA A 177 30.76 5.25 -4.52
C ALA A 177 29.71 5.19 -3.40
N LYS A 178 29.01 4.07 -3.30
CA LYS A 178 27.83 3.87 -2.42
C LYS A 178 28.16 3.23 -1.09
N GLY A 179 29.41 2.77 -0.87
CA GLY A 179 29.79 2.07 0.34
C GLY A 179 29.88 2.98 1.58
N GLY A 180 29.19 2.59 2.66
CA GLY A 180 29.36 3.14 4.01
C GLY A 180 30.40 2.36 4.81
N ASP A 181 30.51 2.62 6.10
CA ASP A 181 31.32 1.77 6.98
C ASP A 181 30.42 0.72 7.62
N LEU A 182 30.83 -0.54 7.59
CA LEU A 182 30.14 -1.63 8.26
C LEU A 182 30.76 -1.84 9.63
N LEU A 183 29.93 -1.79 10.68
CA LEU A 183 30.32 -2.16 12.04
C LEU A 183 29.65 -3.47 12.42
N LEU A 184 30.44 -4.44 12.88
CA LEU A 184 29.95 -5.65 13.55
C LEU A 184 30.21 -5.49 15.04
N VAL A 185 29.13 -5.44 15.84
CA VAL A 185 29.20 -5.19 17.28
C VAL A 185 28.85 -6.46 18.03
N GLU A 186 29.72 -6.90 18.94
CA GLU A 186 29.46 -7.97 19.89
C GLU A 186 28.54 -7.44 21.02
N LEU A 187 27.35 -7.99 21.14
CA LEU A 187 26.29 -7.48 22.02
C LEU A 187 26.67 -7.54 23.51
N SER A 188 27.42 -8.59 23.93
CA SER A 188 27.76 -8.85 25.33
C SER A 188 28.70 -7.80 25.95
N ASN A 189 29.58 -7.20 25.16
CA ASN A 189 30.62 -6.30 25.66
C ASN A 189 30.80 -5.01 24.86
N GLY A 190 30.04 -4.85 23.74
CA GLY A 190 30.07 -3.67 22.90
C GLY A 190 31.36 -3.52 22.05
N LYS A 191 32.23 -4.53 22.01
CA LYS A 191 33.41 -4.51 21.11
C LYS A 191 32.94 -4.55 19.67
N SER A 192 33.56 -3.74 18.82
CA SER A 192 33.20 -3.67 17.41
C SER A 192 34.41 -3.91 16.51
N GLN A 193 34.09 -4.48 15.34
CA GLN A 193 35.01 -4.58 14.21
C GLN A 193 34.37 -3.84 13.02
N GLY A 194 35.20 -3.08 12.27
CA GLY A 194 34.71 -2.28 11.17
C GLY A 194 35.41 -2.59 9.86
N TRP A 195 34.64 -2.42 8.75
CA TRP A 195 35.11 -2.45 7.37
C TRP A 195 34.62 -1.23 6.64
N GLY A 196 35.48 -0.58 5.86
CA GLY A 196 35.16 0.62 5.09
C GLY A 196 34.55 0.30 3.73
N ASN A 197 33.74 1.24 3.21
CA ASN A 197 33.17 1.20 1.86
C ASN A 197 32.30 -0.02 1.55
N VAL A 198 31.58 -0.55 2.53
CA VAL A 198 30.66 -1.67 2.35
C VAL A 198 29.32 -1.16 1.78
N SER A 199 28.93 -1.70 0.64
CA SER A 199 27.66 -1.36 -0.04
C SER A 199 26.51 -2.28 0.37
N GLU A 200 26.76 -3.58 0.53
CA GLU A 200 25.77 -4.58 0.94
C GLU A 200 26.41 -5.56 1.93
N PHE A 201 25.60 -6.05 2.84
CA PHE A 201 25.98 -7.12 3.76
C PHE A 201 24.77 -7.98 4.15
N ALA A 202 25.00 -9.24 4.45
CA ALA A 202 23.99 -10.13 4.98
C ALA A 202 24.62 -11.31 5.75
N PHE A 203 24.00 -11.67 6.88
CA PHE A 203 24.30 -12.93 7.55
C PHE A 203 23.64 -14.11 6.82
N ASN A 204 24.25 -15.28 6.93
CA ASN A 204 23.57 -16.54 6.64
C ASN A 204 22.51 -16.82 7.71
N LYS A 205 21.62 -17.81 7.45
CA LYS A 205 20.52 -18.17 8.37
C LYS A 205 21.00 -18.54 9.80
N GLU A 206 22.11 -19.23 9.88
CA GLU A 206 22.70 -19.64 11.18
C GLU A 206 23.38 -18.48 11.93
N GLY A 207 23.70 -17.37 11.24
CA GLY A 207 24.30 -16.19 11.84
C GLY A 207 25.80 -16.32 12.17
N ASN A 208 26.45 -17.37 11.70
CA ASN A 208 27.88 -17.60 11.90
C ASN A 208 28.76 -17.01 10.78
N LEU A 209 28.19 -16.69 9.64
CA LEU A 209 28.89 -16.12 8.48
C LEU A 209 28.25 -14.79 8.08
N LEU A 210 29.08 -13.78 7.85
CA LEU A 210 28.70 -12.46 7.34
C LEU A 210 29.33 -12.25 5.96
N ALA A 211 28.52 -12.30 4.91
CA ALA A 211 28.96 -11.89 3.57
C ALA A 211 28.81 -10.38 3.43
N TYR A 212 29.79 -9.70 2.80
CA TYR A 212 29.72 -8.27 2.53
C TYR A 212 30.43 -7.91 1.23
N LEU A 213 29.94 -6.83 0.60
CA LEU A 213 30.43 -6.31 -0.68
C LEU A 213 31.05 -4.93 -0.46
N VAL A 214 32.24 -4.73 -1.00
CA VAL A 214 32.97 -3.47 -0.94
C VAL A 214 32.77 -2.70 -2.25
N ASP A 215 32.39 -1.43 -2.16
CA ASP A 215 32.27 -0.49 -3.29
C ASP A 215 32.92 0.85 -2.90
N ALA A 216 34.22 0.96 -3.21
CA ALA A 216 35.05 2.10 -2.89
C ALA A 216 35.18 3.06 -4.05
N THR A 217 35.45 4.32 -3.76
CA THR A 217 35.77 5.34 -4.76
C THR A 217 37.04 4.93 -5.55
N GLY A 218 36.95 4.95 -6.89
CA GLY A 218 38.05 4.47 -7.76
C GLY A 218 38.16 2.96 -7.86
N GLN A 219 37.21 2.22 -7.24
CA GLN A 219 37.11 0.75 -7.30
C GLN A 219 38.32 -0.01 -6.78
N ASN A 220 39.19 0.62 -5.98
CA ASN A 220 40.33 -0.03 -5.35
C ASN A 220 39.86 -0.84 -4.14
N GLY A 221 40.09 -2.14 -4.16
CA GLY A 221 39.64 -3.06 -3.12
C GLY A 221 38.20 -3.48 -3.22
N ASN A 222 37.50 -3.13 -4.32
CA ASN A 222 36.15 -3.65 -4.59
C ASN A 222 36.18 -5.18 -4.65
N GLY A 223 35.18 -5.82 -4.05
CA GLY A 223 35.14 -7.27 -3.98
C GLY A 223 34.02 -7.81 -3.11
N ALA A 224 33.95 -9.15 -3.08
CA ALA A 224 33.08 -9.93 -2.23
C ALA A 224 33.90 -10.63 -1.15
N TYR A 225 33.49 -10.47 0.08
CA TYR A 225 34.19 -10.96 1.27
C TYR A 225 33.24 -11.76 2.15
N LEU A 226 33.79 -12.71 2.89
CA LEU A 226 33.09 -13.51 3.88
C LEU A 226 33.85 -13.44 5.21
N TYR A 227 33.14 -13.11 6.27
CA TYR A 227 33.66 -13.08 7.64
C TYR A 227 33.04 -14.21 8.46
N ASP A 228 33.87 -15.04 9.05
CA ASP A 228 33.45 -16.04 10.01
C ASP A 228 33.46 -15.43 11.41
N VAL A 229 32.27 -15.39 12.03
CA VAL A 229 32.06 -14.72 13.32
C VAL A 229 32.85 -15.41 14.45
N LYS A 230 32.97 -16.73 14.40
CA LYS A 230 33.66 -17.53 15.44
C LYS A 230 35.17 -17.45 15.35
N SER A 231 35.74 -17.69 14.18
CA SER A 231 37.18 -17.66 13.97
C SER A 231 37.72 -16.25 13.80
N ARG A 232 36.87 -15.25 13.56
CA ARG A 232 37.19 -13.84 13.24
C ARG A 232 38.05 -13.69 11.98
N GLN A 233 37.96 -14.63 11.05
CA GLN A 233 38.72 -14.60 9.80
C GLN A 233 37.89 -14.00 8.67
N VAL A 234 38.58 -13.21 7.84
CA VAL A 234 38.03 -12.71 6.57
C VAL A 234 38.59 -13.55 5.44
N THR A 235 37.69 -14.05 4.59
CA THR A 235 38.05 -14.73 3.35
C THR A 235 37.66 -13.82 2.17
N LEU A 236 38.66 -13.53 1.31
CA LEU A 236 38.44 -12.88 0.04
C LEU A 236 37.89 -13.92 -0.96
N LEU A 237 36.71 -13.66 -1.52
CA LEU A 237 36.04 -14.57 -2.46
C LEU A 237 36.28 -14.18 -3.92
N ASP A 238 36.16 -12.90 -4.22
CA ASP A 238 36.43 -12.31 -5.54
C ASP A 238 36.78 -10.84 -5.40
N ASN A 239 37.73 -10.34 -6.21
CA ASN A 239 38.04 -8.90 -6.30
C ASN A 239 38.33 -8.49 -7.74
N ASP A 240 37.88 -7.29 -8.11
CA ASP A 240 38.13 -6.70 -9.43
C ASP A 240 37.82 -5.20 -9.41
N LYS A 241 38.26 -4.50 -10.44
CA LYS A 241 37.78 -3.15 -10.74
C LYS A 241 36.37 -3.21 -11.33
N ALA A 242 35.39 -3.49 -10.46
CA ALA A 242 33.98 -3.66 -10.78
C ALA A 242 33.13 -3.24 -9.59
N SER A 243 31.85 -2.99 -9.79
CA SER A 243 30.87 -2.85 -8.72
C SER A 243 30.28 -4.22 -8.39
N TYR A 244 30.16 -4.54 -7.09
CA TYR A 244 29.54 -5.74 -6.60
C TYR A 244 28.18 -5.41 -5.99
N LYS A 245 27.13 -6.20 -6.34
CA LYS A 245 25.76 -5.95 -5.87
C LYS A 245 24.87 -7.19 -5.87
N SER A 246 23.68 -7.03 -5.29
CA SER A 246 22.64 -8.06 -5.28
C SER A 246 23.03 -9.34 -4.53
N LEU A 247 23.68 -9.17 -3.38
CA LEU A 247 24.00 -10.27 -2.46
C LEU A 247 22.73 -11.01 -2.02
N ASN A 248 22.71 -12.33 -2.19
CA ASN A 248 21.53 -13.14 -1.95
C ASN A 248 21.87 -14.53 -1.41
N TRP A 249 21.63 -14.76 -0.13
CA TRP A 249 21.75 -16.06 0.50
C TRP A 249 20.60 -17.00 0.12
N THR A 250 20.89 -18.30 0.07
CA THR A 250 19.82 -19.32 0.05
C THR A 250 19.04 -19.28 1.36
N GLU A 251 17.83 -19.79 1.34
CA GLU A 251 17.00 -19.89 2.55
C GLU A 251 17.66 -20.74 3.65
N LYS A 252 18.44 -21.76 3.28
CA LYS A 252 19.20 -22.58 4.23
C LYS A 252 20.47 -21.92 4.76
N GLY A 253 20.95 -20.89 4.07
CA GLY A 253 22.22 -20.23 4.42
C GLY A 253 23.46 -21.04 4.05
N ASP A 254 23.33 -22.01 3.13
CA ASP A 254 24.38 -22.92 2.66
C ASP A 254 25.06 -22.47 1.34
N ALA A 255 24.55 -21.40 0.75
CA ALA A 255 25.13 -20.76 -0.43
C ALA A 255 24.61 -19.32 -0.59
N PHE A 256 25.32 -18.51 -1.37
CA PHE A 256 24.83 -17.21 -1.81
C PHE A 256 25.29 -16.88 -3.23
N ALA A 257 24.60 -15.94 -3.86
CA ALA A 257 24.93 -15.45 -5.18
C ALA A 257 25.01 -13.91 -5.18
N LEU A 258 25.74 -13.35 -6.11
CA LEU A 258 25.88 -11.92 -6.31
C LEU A 258 26.20 -11.59 -7.77
N LEU A 259 26.13 -10.30 -8.11
CA LEU A 259 26.53 -9.78 -9.42
C LEU A 259 27.80 -8.95 -9.31
N LYS A 260 28.72 -9.17 -10.23
CA LYS A 260 29.88 -8.36 -10.52
C LYS A 260 29.62 -7.58 -11.80
N MET A 261 29.59 -6.25 -11.74
CA MET A 261 29.21 -5.36 -12.84
C MET A 261 30.40 -4.55 -13.30
N LYS A 262 30.76 -4.69 -14.58
CA LYS A 262 31.86 -3.95 -15.21
C LYS A 262 31.31 -2.85 -16.12
N LYS A 263 31.71 -1.62 -15.86
CA LYS A 263 31.33 -0.49 -16.71
C LYS A 263 31.93 -0.62 -18.11
N ASP A 264 31.13 -0.36 -19.12
CA ASP A 264 31.58 -0.25 -20.52
C ASP A 264 30.97 1.03 -21.12
N GLU A 265 31.80 2.02 -21.32
CA GLU A 265 31.40 3.36 -21.83
C GLU A 265 30.69 3.33 -23.18
N LYS A 266 30.76 2.21 -23.91
CA LYS A 266 30.08 2.03 -25.20
C LYS A 266 28.60 1.72 -25.08
N PHE A 267 28.18 1.31 -23.88
CA PHE A 267 26.79 0.86 -23.60
C PHE A 267 26.18 1.63 -22.42
N LYS A 268 24.86 1.75 -22.43
CA LYS A 268 24.10 2.38 -21.34
C LYS A 268 24.10 1.54 -20.05
N SER A 269 24.20 0.21 -20.20
CA SER A 269 24.20 -0.75 -19.09
C SER A 269 25.58 -1.38 -18.92
N ASP A 270 25.96 -1.63 -17.66
CA ASP A 270 27.17 -2.36 -17.33
C ASP A 270 27.10 -3.82 -17.82
N LYS A 271 28.25 -4.41 -18.04
CA LYS A 271 28.39 -5.86 -18.33
C LYS A 271 28.43 -6.66 -17.04
N GLY A 272 27.48 -7.57 -16.90
CA GLY A 272 27.35 -8.38 -15.67
C GLY A 272 28.03 -9.74 -15.77
N ILE A 273 28.50 -10.19 -14.62
CA ILE A 273 29.06 -11.51 -14.34
C ILE A 273 28.32 -12.03 -13.12
N VAL A 274 27.91 -13.31 -13.12
CA VAL A 274 27.31 -13.93 -11.93
C VAL A 274 28.38 -14.66 -11.15
N VAL A 275 28.37 -14.44 -9.83
CA VAL A 275 29.27 -15.14 -8.89
C VAL A 275 28.39 -15.88 -7.89
N GLY A 276 28.60 -17.16 -7.77
CA GLY A 276 27.96 -18.03 -6.79
C GLY A 276 28.99 -18.61 -5.83
N VAL A 277 28.66 -18.65 -4.55
CA VAL A 277 29.50 -19.20 -3.49
C VAL A 277 28.74 -20.27 -2.74
N LYS A 278 29.33 -21.43 -2.55
CA LYS A 278 28.79 -22.48 -1.67
C LYS A 278 29.53 -22.51 -0.33
N VAL A 279 28.85 -22.91 0.72
CA VAL A 279 29.45 -23.15 2.03
C VAL A 279 29.57 -24.66 2.25
N SER A 280 30.80 -25.19 2.33
CA SER A 280 31.04 -26.63 2.47
C SER A 280 32.19 -26.88 3.43
N ASN A 281 31.90 -27.40 4.63
CA ASN A 281 32.86 -27.86 5.62
C ASN A 281 34.06 -26.92 5.85
N GLY A 282 33.78 -25.61 5.97
CA GLY A 282 34.79 -24.55 6.19
C GLY A 282 35.51 -24.10 4.93
N SER A 283 35.14 -24.59 3.75
CA SER A 283 35.59 -24.10 2.44
C SER A 283 34.47 -23.31 1.75
N PHE A 284 34.86 -22.40 0.88
CA PHE A 284 33.93 -21.50 0.19
C PHE A 284 34.16 -21.56 -1.33
N PRO A 285 33.81 -22.66 -2.02
CA PRO A 285 33.98 -22.76 -3.46
C PRO A 285 33.24 -21.66 -4.19
N VAL A 286 33.95 -20.98 -5.09
CA VAL A 286 33.43 -19.87 -5.91
C VAL A 286 33.18 -20.34 -7.34
N PHE A 287 32.00 -20.09 -7.84
CA PHE A 287 31.57 -20.40 -9.21
C PHE A 287 31.28 -19.08 -9.93
N THR A 288 31.92 -18.87 -11.08
CA THR A 288 31.80 -17.63 -11.84
C THR A 288 31.35 -17.92 -13.25
N TYR A 289 30.25 -17.27 -13.68
CA TYR A 289 29.82 -17.28 -15.07
C TYR A 289 30.06 -15.91 -15.69
N ASP A 290 31.03 -15.86 -16.61
CA ASP A 290 31.40 -14.68 -17.40
C ASP A 290 30.96 -14.88 -18.87
N PRO A 291 29.94 -14.14 -19.35
CA PRO A 291 29.44 -14.27 -20.73
C PRO A 291 30.51 -14.02 -21.80
N THR A 292 31.55 -13.25 -21.48
CA THR A 292 32.62 -12.93 -22.45
C THR A 292 33.48 -14.14 -22.77
N LYS A 293 33.46 -15.17 -21.94
CA LYS A 293 34.18 -16.44 -22.11
C LYS A 293 33.32 -17.54 -22.75
N ASP A 294 32.02 -17.26 -22.96
CA ASP A 294 31.04 -18.21 -23.52
C ASP A 294 30.29 -17.59 -24.68
N SER A 295 31.02 -17.11 -25.69
CA SER A 295 30.43 -16.46 -26.87
C SER A 295 29.64 -17.43 -27.77
N ALA A 296 29.81 -18.74 -27.61
CA ALA A 296 29.12 -19.76 -28.39
C ALA A 296 27.68 -19.97 -27.87
N SER A 297 27.47 -19.93 -26.55
CA SER A 297 26.16 -20.20 -25.93
C SER A 297 25.40 -18.96 -25.50
N PHE A 298 26.12 -17.89 -25.10
CA PHE A 298 25.50 -16.65 -24.63
C PHE A 298 25.03 -15.81 -25.84
N PRO A 299 23.77 -15.31 -25.84
CA PRO A 299 23.20 -14.57 -26.98
C PRO A 299 23.96 -13.29 -27.28
N ALA A 300 24.34 -13.11 -28.55
CA ALA A 300 25.04 -11.91 -29.01
C ALA A 300 24.22 -10.64 -28.72
N GLY A 301 24.88 -9.55 -28.31
CA GLY A 301 24.24 -8.28 -28.00
C GLY A 301 23.45 -8.25 -26.71
N MET A 302 23.61 -9.25 -25.85
CA MET A 302 23.00 -9.32 -24.52
C MET A 302 24.05 -9.14 -23.42
N THR A 303 23.59 -8.86 -22.19
CA THR A 303 24.39 -8.83 -20.97
C THR A 303 23.60 -9.35 -19.78
N ILE A 304 24.27 -9.85 -18.77
CA ILE A 304 23.66 -10.11 -17.46
C ILE A 304 23.33 -8.75 -16.82
N THR A 305 22.13 -8.64 -16.32
CA THR A 305 21.60 -7.36 -15.80
C THR A 305 21.51 -7.30 -14.28
N GLY A 306 21.69 -6.11 -13.73
CA GLY A 306 21.40 -5.82 -12.35
C GLY A 306 19.90 -5.72 -11.98
N ASN A 307 19.00 -5.83 -12.96
CA ASN A 307 17.55 -5.72 -12.75
C ASN A 307 16.92 -7.01 -12.21
N ARG A 308 17.70 -8.08 -12.11
CA ARG A 308 17.28 -9.33 -11.45
C ARG A 308 18.38 -9.82 -10.51
N ARG A 309 18.00 -10.01 -9.23
CA ARG A 309 18.89 -10.58 -8.22
C ARG A 309 19.20 -12.04 -8.59
N PRO A 310 20.46 -12.49 -8.60
CA PRO A 310 20.81 -13.88 -8.86
C PRO A 310 20.49 -14.74 -7.64
N TYR A 311 20.19 -16.02 -7.87
CA TYR A 311 19.98 -16.98 -6.77
C TYR A 311 20.33 -18.40 -7.19
N TRP A 312 20.68 -19.22 -6.20
CA TRP A 312 20.89 -20.65 -6.37
C TRP A 312 19.57 -21.41 -6.39
N THR A 313 19.49 -22.48 -7.17
CA THR A 313 18.46 -23.50 -7.01
C THR A 313 18.61 -24.21 -5.67
N ASP A 314 17.53 -24.79 -5.14
CA ASP A 314 17.51 -25.48 -3.84
C ASP A 314 18.51 -26.64 -3.75
N ASP A 315 18.86 -27.27 -4.87
CA ASP A 315 19.86 -28.34 -5.00
C ASP A 315 21.28 -27.83 -5.25
N LEU A 316 21.45 -26.53 -5.31
CA LEU A 316 22.71 -25.84 -5.57
C LEU A 316 23.40 -26.26 -6.88
N SER A 317 22.67 -26.81 -7.86
CA SER A 317 23.23 -27.19 -9.16
C SER A 317 23.28 -26.04 -10.15
N ARG A 318 22.43 -25.03 -10.00
CA ARG A 318 22.25 -23.95 -10.97
C ARG A 318 22.15 -22.58 -10.33
N LEU A 319 22.68 -21.58 -11.04
CA LEU A 319 22.51 -20.17 -10.74
C LEU A 319 21.49 -19.58 -11.72
N LEU A 320 20.41 -18.98 -11.21
CA LEU A 320 19.42 -18.25 -12.00
C LEU A 320 19.68 -16.75 -11.92
N PHE A 321 19.54 -16.05 -13.06
CA PHE A 321 19.78 -14.63 -13.19
C PHE A 321 19.03 -14.04 -14.38
N GLY A 322 19.08 -12.72 -14.55
CA GLY A 322 18.46 -12.03 -15.70
C GLY A 322 19.48 -11.62 -16.75
N ILE A 323 19.10 -11.71 -18.03
CA ILE A 323 19.85 -11.11 -19.13
C ILE A 323 18.98 -10.10 -19.88
N GLN A 324 19.61 -9.04 -20.38
CA GLN A 324 18.92 -8.01 -21.15
C GLN A 324 19.76 -7.58 -22.38
N LYS A 325 19.12 -6.91 -23.33
CA LYS A 325 19.78 -6.36 -24.51
C LYS A 325 20.74 -5.23 -24.11
N LEU A 326 21.95 -5.25 -24.65
CA LEU A 326 22.91 -4.14 -24.57
C LEU A 326 22.47 -3.01 -25.50
N GLU A 327 22.24 -1.83 -24.94
CA GLU A 327 21.95 -0.62 -25.72
C GLU A 327 23.21 0.22 -25.85
N PRO A 328 23.66 0.52 -27.07
CA PRO A 328 24.80 1.40 -27.26
C PRO A 328 24.50 2.84 -26.82
N VAL A 329 25.48 3.49 -26.24
CA VAL A 329 25.41 4.92 -25.98
C VAL A 329 25.42 5.62 -27.35
N LYS A 330 24.35 6.32 -27.70
CA LYS A 330 24.36 7.18 -28.86
C LYS A 330 25.38 8.29 -28.56
N LYS A 331 26.41 8.43 -29.43
CA LYS A 331 27.30 9.58 -29.35
C LYS A 331 26.43 10.82 -29.55
N GLU A 332 26.28 11.63 -28.51
CA GLU A 332 25.72 12.97 -28.66
C GLU A 332 26.63 13.70 -29.62
N ALA A 333 26.04 14.40 -30.60
CA ALA A 333 26.81 15.35 -31.41
C ALA A 333 27.57 16.31 -30.48
N PRO A 334 28.83 16.66 -30.74
CA PRO A 334 29.63 17.50 -29.87
C PRO A 334 28.80 18.74 -29.51
N LYS A 335 28.58 18.98 -28.25
CA LYS A 335 27.89 20.19 -27.74
C LYS A 335 28.66 21.39 -28.30
N PRO A 336 27.97 22.40 -28.90
CA PRO A 336 28.63 23.61 -29.34
C PRO A 336 29.43 24.20 -28.18
N ASP A 337 30.67 24.59 -28.44
CA ASP A 337 31.57 25.12 -27.44
C ASP A 337 30.90 26.27 -26.64
N SER A 338 30.65 26.05 -25.38
CA SER A 338 29.93 26.97 -24.50
C SER A 338 30.62 28.35 -24.45
N ALA A 339 31.94 28.37 -24.61
CA ALA A 339 32.73 29.61 -24.70
C ALA A 339 32.44 30.41 -25.99
N LYS A 340 32.23 29.72 -27.11
CA LYS A 340 31.84 30.38 -28.38
C LYS A 340 30.40 30.90 -28.35
N LEU A 341 29.51 30.18 -27.67
CA LEU A 341 28.13 30.63 -27.47
C LEU A 341 28.05 31.85 -26.53
N ALA A 342 28.82 31.85 -25.44
CA ALA A 342 28.90 33.00 -24.53
C ALA A 342 29.49 34.22 -25.20
N ALA A 343 30.61 34.07 -25.91
CA ALA A 343 31.25 35.16 -26.66
C ALA A 343 30.29 35.73 -27.74
N ARG A 344 29.49 34.89 -28.39
CA ARG A 344 28.48 35.32 -29.36
C ARG A 344 27.32 36.05 -28.70
N GLN A 345 26.85 35.61 -27.54
CA GLN A 345 25.81 36.31 -26.78
C GLN A 345 26.28 37.66 -26.28
N ASP A 346 27.53 37.79 -25.86
CA ASP A 346 28.12 39.04 -25.40
C ASP A 346 28.34 40.01 -26.58
N SER A 347 28.71 39.50 -27.75
CA SER A 347 28.78 40.28 -28.99
C SER A 347 27.42 40.85 -29.44
N ILE A 348 26.36 40.02 -29.32
CA ILE A 348 24.98 40.47 -29.62
C ILE A 348 24.50 41.50 -28.60
N LYS A 349 24.75 41.31 -27.31
CA LYS A 349 24.41 42.30 -26.27
C LYS A 349 25.14 43.62 -26.45
N ALA A 350 26.41 43.57 -26.82
CA ALA A 350 27.21 44.77 -27.10
C ALA A 350 26.69 45.53 -28.35
N ALA A 351 26.31 44.82 -29.42
CA ALA A 351 25.72 45.40 -30.64
C ALA A 351 24.36 46.03 -30.35
N ASP A 352 23.50 45.35 -29.57
CA ASP A 352 22.20 45.89 -29.16
C ASP A 352 22.35 47.13 -28.24
N ALA A 353 23.30 47.10 -27.29
CA ALA A 353 23.56 48.24 -26.43
C ALA A 353 24.05 49.46 -27.23
N ALA A 354 24.92 49.27 -28.23
CA ALA A 354 25.40 50.32 -29.10
C ALA A 354 24.24 50.86 -29.97
N ARG A 355 23.33 50.00 -30.43
CA ARG A 355 22.12 50.36 -31.17
C ARG A 355 21.15 51.19 -30.33
N PHE A 356 20.87 50.77 -29.12
CA PHE A 356 20.02 51.51 -28.19
C PHE A 356 20.64 52.89 -27.83
N ALA A 357 21.94 52.95 -27.68
CA ALA A 357 22.62 54.23 -27.44
C ALA A 357 22.47 55.19 -28.62
N LYS A 358 22.55 54.73 -29.87
CA LYS A 358 22.29 55.53 -31.05
C LYS A 358 20.87 56.03 -31.17
N ILE A 359 19.88 55.16 -30.90
CA ILE A 359 18.46 55.53 -30.89
C ILE A 359 18.16 56.53 -29.79
N LYS A 360 18.78 56.41 -28.62
CA LYS A 360 18.65 57.32 -27.47
C LYS A 360 19.30 58.72 -27.78
N ALA A 361 20.29 58.75 -28.62
CA ALA A 361 21.00 60.02 -29.02
C ALA A 361 20.35 60.71 -30.25
N ASP A 362 19.37 60.10 -30.90
CA ASP A 362 18.71 60.63 -32.11
C ASP A 362 17.62 61.61 -31.75
N THR A 363 17.89 62.87 -31.84
CA THR A 363 16.99 64.00 -31.54
C THR A 363 15.81 64.15 -32.49
N THR A 364 15.76 63.36 -33.57
CA THR A 364 14.63 63.37 -34.54
C THR A 364 13.50 62.48 -34.15
N ILE A 365 13.68 61.58 -33.19
CA ILE A 365 12.65 60.66 -32.62
C ILE A 365 11.82 61.45 -31.63
N LYS A 366 10.63 61.90 -32.00
CA LYS A 366 9.72 62.67 -31.16
C LYS A 366 8.40 61.92 -30.78
N THR A 367 8.08 60.87 -31.47
CA THR A 367 6.82 60.11 -31.26
C THR A 367 7.08 58.59 -31.08
N LEU A 368 6.10 57.90 -30.55
CA LEU A 368 6.17 56.44 -30.40
C LEU A 368 6.31 55.71 -31.76
N ASP A 369 5.75 56.37 -32.83
CA ASP A 369 5.78 55.83 -34.17
C ASP A 369 7.18 55.97 -34.78
N ASP A 370 7.86 57.11 -34.50
CA ASP A 370 9.27 57.31 -34.87
C ASP A 370 10.20 56.35 -34.18
N LEU A 371 9.94 56.05 -32.92
CA LEU A 371 10.68 55.06 -32.15
C LEU A 371 10.49 53.64 -32.73
N GLN A 372 9.25 53.28 -33.08
CA GLN A 372 8.98 52.00 -33.72
C GLN A 372 9.65 51.83 -35.08
N LYS A 373 9.65 52.92 -35.90
CA LYS A 373 10.35 52.96 -37.19
C LYS A 373 11.86 52.92 -37.03
N ALA A 374 12.43 53.55 -36.02
CA ALA A 374 13.88 53.48 -35.73
C ALA A 374 14.29 52.09 -35.21
N LEU A 375 13.42 51.44 -34.40
CA LEU A 375 13.60 50.03 -33.94
C LEU A 375 13.47 49.04 -35.12
N ALA A 376 12.62 49.34 -36.12
CA ALA A 376 12.43 48.50 -37.31
C ALA A 376 13.54 48.70 -38.39
N LYS A 377 14.11 49.93 -38.51
CA LYS A 377 15.24 50.22 -39.42
C LYS A 377 16.55 49.74 -38.77
N GLY A 378 17.03 48.58 -39.23
CA GLY A 378 18.42 48.19 -38.91
C GLY A 378 18.60 46.79 -38.28
N SER A 379 17.76 45.87 -38.65
CA SER A 379 18.24 44.47 -38.59
C SER A 379 19.20 44.28 -39.81
N PRO A 380 20.50 44.17 -39.60
CA PRO A 380 21.36 43.73 -40.69
C PRO A 380 20.91 42.32 -41.06
N ALA A 381 20.60 42.11 -42.36
CA ALA A 381 20.62 40.81 -42.94
C ALA A 381 22.08 40.29 -42.82
N GLY A 382 22.45 39.78 -41.68
CA GLY A 382 23.67 39.01 -41.54
C GLY A 382 23.63 37.84 -42.54
N PRO A 383 24.76 37.31 -42.99
CA PRO A 383 24.79 36.08 -43.77
C PRO A 383 23.92 35.07 -43.01
N LYS A 384 22.94 34.46 -43.72
CA LYS A 384 22.11 33.37 -43.11
C LYS A 384 23.06 32.49 -42.29
N PRO A 385 22.91 32.41 -40.96
CA PRO A 385 23.65 31.41 -40.24
C PRO A 385 23.32 30.09 -40.91
N ALA A 386 24.31 29.25 -41.16
CA ALA A 386 24.04 27.87 -41.42
C ALA A 386 23.07 27.43 -40.30
N GLU A 387 21.85 27.06 -40.69
CA GLU A 387 20.84 26.65 -39.74
C GLU A 387 21.54 25.66 -38.79
N PRO A 388 21.58 25.91 -37.49
CA PRO A 388 22.01 24.85 -36.55
C PRO A 388 21.09 23.69 -36.91
N ILE A 389 21.66 22.57 -37.29
CA ILE A 389 20.91 21.34 -37.43
C ILE A 389 20.23 21.19 -36.07
N ASP A 390 18.95 21.54 -36.03
CA ASP A 390 18.17 21.51 -34.80
C ASP A 390 18.09 20.04 -34.40
N THR A 391 18.91 19.64 -33.42
CA THR A 391 18.93 18.29 -32.86
C THR A 391 17.80 18.07 -31.89
N VAL A 392 16.94 19.08 -31.70
CA VAL A 392 15.75 18.99 -30.87
C VAL A 392 14.71 18.17 -31.62
N LYS A 393 14.57 16.91 -31.24
CA LYS A 393 13.50 16.06 -31.77
C LYS A 393 12.14 16.55 -31.23
N PRO A 394 11.06 16.45 -32.03
CA PRO A 394 9.74 16.77 -31.54
C PRO A 394 9.38 15.88 -30.33
N ASP A 395 8.76 16.48 -29.32
CA ASP A 395 8.18 15.77 -28.17
C ASP A 395 6.74 15.43 -28.51
N MET A 396 6.55 14.20 -29.04
CA MET A 396 5.25 13.75 -29.53
C MET A 396 5.04 12.25 -29.29
N THR A 397 3.79 11.84 -29.25
CA THR A 397 3.37 10.43 -29.19
C THR A 397 2.43 10.14 -30.36
N ILE A 398 2.63 9.04 -31.06
CA ILE A 398 1.77 8.59 -32.15
C ILE A 398 0.87 7.49 -31.64
N TRP A 399 -0.44 7.73 -31.64
CA TRP A 399 -1.47 6.75 -31.32
C TRP A 399 -1.94 6.07 -32.61
N HIS A 400 -1.84 4.75 -32.65
CA HIS A 400 -2.23 4.01 -33.85
C HIS A 400 -3.21 2.90 -33.49
N TRP A 401 -4.28 2.76 -34.26
CA TRP A 401 -5.33 1.76 -34.01
C TRP A 401 -4.85 0.29 -34.00
N LYS A 402 -3.70 -0.02 -34.57
CA LYS A 402 -3.05 -1.32 -34.54
C LYS A 402 -2.13 -1.54 -33.33
N ASP A 403 -1.97 -0.54 -32.48
CA ASP A 403 -1.17 -0.71 -31.27
C ASP A 403 -1.81 -1.81 -30.40
N LYS A 404 -1.09 -2.90 -30.15
CA LYS A 404 -1.57 -3.96 -29.27
C LYS A 404 -1.80 -3.47 -27.84
N ARG A 405 -1.02 -2.50 -27.41
CA ARG A 405 -1.12 -1.85 -26.11
C ARG A 405 -1.28 -0.36 -26.33
N LEU A 406 -2.29 0.25 -25.72
CA LEU A 406 -2.53 1.71 -25.79
C LEU A 406 -1.27 2.51 -25.44
N GLN A 407 -1.04 3.63 -26.10
CA GLN A 407 0.11 4.50 -25.84
C GLN A 407 0.18 4.97 -24.38
N SER A 408 -0.96 5.27 -23.79
CA SER A 408 -1.07 5.57 -22.35
C SER A 408 -0.57 4.42 -21.48
N ARG A 409 -0.94 3.19 -21.80
CA ARG A 409 -0.47 1.99 -21.08
C ARG A 409 1.03 1.78 -21.28
N GLN A 410 1.55 2.01 -22.50
CA GLN A 410 2.98 1.93 -22.77
C GLN A 410 3.75 2.96 -21.94
N GLN A 411 3.23 4.19 -21.78
CA GLN A 411 3.85 5.24 -20.94
C GLN A 411 3.90 4.81 -19.46
N VAL A 412 2.81 4.30 -18.92
CA VAL A 412 2.77 3.80 -17.52
C VAL A 412 3.74 2.64 -17.33
N MET A 413 3.86 1.75 -18.29
CA MET A 413 4.71 0.56 -18.23
C MET A 413 6.15 0.79 -18.68
N GLU A 414 6.52 2.00 -19.13
CA GLU A 414 7.80 2.31 -19.76
C GLU A 414 9.01 1.84 -18.92
N MET A 415 9.00 2.13 -17.61
CA MET A 415 10.09 1.73 -16.72
C MET A 415 10.17 0.21 -16.54
N GLN A 416 9.03 -0.46 -16.48
CA GLN A 416 8.97 -1.92 -16.41
C GLN A 416 9.49 -2.55 -17.68
N ASP A 417 9.10 -2.02 -18.84
CA ASP A 417 9.56 -2.50 -20.14
C ASP A 417 11.08 -2.25 -20.35
N LYS A 418 11.60 -1.10 -19.89
CA LYS A 418 13.05 -0.81 -19.90
C LYS A 418 13.85 -1.74 -19.00
N ASN A 419 13.28 -2.16 -17.88
CA ASN A 419 13.93 -3.07 -16.91
C ASN A 419 13.65 -4.55 -17.20
N PHE A 420 12.87 -4.83 -18.24
CA PHE A 420 12.56 -6.20 -18.62
C PHE A 420 13.83 -7.00 -18.90
N ASN A 421 13.88 -8.21 -18.41
CA ASN A 421 15.01 -9.11 -18.57
C ASN A 421 14.54 -10.56 -18.68
N TYR A 422 15.31 -11.36 -19.41
CA TYR A 422 15.02 -12.77 -19.62
C TYR A 422 15.65 -13.62 -18.52
N ILE A 423 14.86 -14.48 -17.87
CA ILE A 423 15.36 -15.48 -16.95
C ILE A 423 16.29 -16.42 -17.70
N SER A 424 17.46 -16.60 -17.16
CA SER A 424 18.50 -17.49 -17.68
C SER A 424 19.15 -18.22 -16.52
N GLN A 425 19.84 -19.29 -16.81
CA GLN A 425 20.55 -20.09 -15.81
C GLN A 425 21.93 -20.52 -16.29
N TYR A 426 22.79 -20.79 -15.33
CA TYR A 426 24.09 -21.44 -15.51
C TYR A 426 24.17 -22.66 -14.61
N ASP A 427 24.32 -23.85 -15.22
CA ASP A 427 24.54 -25.12 -14.53
C ASP A 427 26.02 -25.23 -14.19
N VAL A 428 26.36 -25.23 -12.91
CA VAL A 428 27.75 -25.27 -12.45
C VAL A 428 28.37 -26.65 -12.49
N THR A 429 27.57 -27.70 -12.71
CA THR A 429 28.05 -29.10 -12.82
C THR A 429 28.44 -29.47 -14.23
N THR A 430 27.70 -28.92 -15.21
CA THR A 430 27.90 -29.17 -16.64
C THR A 430 28.56 -28.01 -17.36
N ASN A 431 28.77 -26.87 -16.68
CA ASN A 431 29.27 -25.63 -17.26
C ASN A 431 28.41 -25.12 -18.43
N LYS A 432 27.08 -25.31 -18.36
CA LYS A 432 26.17 -24.98 -19.46
C LYS A 432 25.30 -23.76 -19.12
N PHE A 433 25.32 -22.77 -20.01
CA PHE A 433 24.35 -21.68 -20.01
C PHE A 433 23.07 -22.09 -20.74
N THR A 434 21.93 -21.66 -20.24
CA THR A 434 20.62 -21.84 -20.92
C THR A 434 19.76 -20.60 -20.70
N ARG A 435 19.27 -19.97 -21.78
CA ARG A 435 18.23 -18.95 -21.72
C ARG A 435 16.88 -19.63 -21.57
N ILE A 436 16.21 -19.42 -20.46
CA ILE A 436 14.91 -20.04 -20.15
C ILE A 436 13.77 -19.25 -20.77
N GLN A 437 13.76 -17.93 -20.56
CA GLN A 437 12.71 -17.03 -21.02
C GLN A 437 13.04 -16.46 -22.40
N ASP A 438 12.01 -16.25 -23.24
CA ASP A 438 12.14 -15.59 -24.54
C ASP A 438 11.27 -14.34 -24.65
N SER A 439 11.16 -13.78 -25.85
CA SER A 439 10.38 -12.56 -26.11
C SER A 439 8.86 -12.79 -26.16
N ILE A 440 8.43 -14.04 -26.28
CA ILE A 440 7.01 -14.42 -26.33
C ILE A 440 6.46 -14.53 -24.92
N ILE A 441 7.12 -15.35 -24.09
CA ILE A 441 6.73 -15.56 -22.69
C ILE A 441 7.37 -14.44 -21.84
N ARG A 442 6.68 -13.32 -21.69
CA ARG A 442 7.19 -12.16 -20.94
C ARG A 442 6.95 -12.26 -19.43
N SER A 443 5.93 -12.99 -19.00
CA SER A 443 5.67 -13.31 -17.59
C SER A 443 6.09 -14.75 -17.33
N MET A 444 6.87 -15.00 -16.28
CA MET A 444 7.31 -16.33 -15.91
C MET A 444 7.48 -16.43 -14.40
N ASP A 445 6.77 -17.38 -13.80
CA ASP A 445 6.83 -17.70 -12.39
C ASP A 445 7.60 -19.01 -12.17
N VAL A 446 8.78 -18.92 -11.54
CA VAL A 446 9.61 -20.08 -11.21
C VAL A 446 9.01 -20.75 -9.97
N LEU A 447 8.61 -22.02 -10.14
CA LEU A 447 7.92 -22.78 -9.11
C LEU A 447 8.85 -23.25 -7.98
N PRO A 448 8.31 -23.63 -6.82
CA PRO A 448 9.09 -24.21 -5.73
C PRO A 448 9.99 -25.35 -6.23
N LYS A 449 11.15 -25.55 -5.62
CA LYS A 449 12.18 -26.50 -6.01
C LYS A 449 12.84 -26.22 -7.38
N GLN A 450 12.43 -25.19 -8.10
CA GLN A 450 13.00 -24.75 -9.38
C GLN A 450 13.18 -25.89 -10.41
N LEU A 451 12.23 -26.83 -10.43
CA LEU A 451 12.15 -27.88 -11.43
C LEU A 451 11.43 -27.37 -12.69
N TYR A 452 10.38 -26.62 -12.47
CA TYR A 452 9.49 -26.07 -13.48
C TYR A 452 9.23 -24.59 -13.27
N ALA A 453 8.77 -23.93 -14.33
CA ALA A 453 8.17 -22.60 -14.28
C ALA A 453 6.86 -22.57 -15.06
N LEU A 454 5.95 -21.70 -14.70
CA LEU A 454 4.77 -21.36 -15.49
C LEU A 454 5.06 -20.08 -16.26
N GLY A 455 4.90 -20.13 -17.56
CA GLY A 455 5.09 -19.01 -18.47
C GLY A 455 3.76 -18.56 -19.05
N GLU A 456 3.59 -17.25 -19.20
CA GLU A 456 2.36 -16.65 -19.70
C GLU A 456 2.65 -15.84 -20.96
N ASP A 457 1.85 -16.07 -22.02
CA ASP A 457 1.80 -15.23 -23.21
C ASP A 457 0.39 -14.63 -23.37
N ASN A 458 0.26 -13.36 -23.14
CA ASN A 458 -0.97 -12.61 -23.31
C ASN A 458 -0.97 -11.73 -24.58
N SER A 459 0.07 -11.83 -25.39
CA SER A 459 0.29 -10.94 -26.54
C SER A 459 -0.80 -11.00 -27.63
N ALA A 460 -1.52 -12.12 -27.71
CA ALA A 460 -2.67 -12.28 -28.62
C ALA A 460 -3.93 -11.57 -28.11
N TYR A 461 -4.01 -11.32 -26.81
CA TYR A 461 -5.20 -10.82 -26.11
C TYR A 461 -5.03 -9.38 -25.58
N GLU A 462 -3.83 -8.80 -25.67
CA GLU A 462 -3.53 -7.44 -25.13
C GLU A 462 -4.43 -6.36 -25.73
N TRP A 463 -4.83 -6.50 -26.99
CA TRP A 463 -5.66 -5.49 -27.67
C TRP A 463 -7.05 -5.40 -27.04
N ASP A 464 -7.74 -6.55 -26.89
CA ASP A 464 -9.09 -6.62 -26.29
C ASP A 464 -9.04 -6.30 -24.81
N GLN A 465 -8.06 -6.81 -24.06
CA GLN A 465 -7.89 -6.58 -22.64
C GLN A 465 -7.80 -5.09 -22.27
N ASN A 466 -7.23 -4.26 -23.12
CA ASN A 466 -7.17 -2.81 -22.89
C ASN A 466 -8.54 -2.13 -23.01
N LEU A 467 -9.51 -2.79 -23.63
CA LEU A 467 -10.87 -2.28 -23.86
C LEU A 467 -11.86 -2.86 -22.86
N ASP A 468 -12.00 -4.17 -22.80
CA ASP A 468 -13.02 -4.86 -22.01
C ASP A 468 -12.55 -5.27 -20.60
N GLY A 469 -11.27 -5.16 -20.30
CA GLY A 469 -10.69 -5.56 -19.01
C GLY A 469 -10.61 -7.06 -18.77
N GLN A 470 -11.00 -7.88 -19.75
CA GLN A 470 -10.96 -9.35 -19.64
C GLN A 470 -9.53 -9.85 -19.90
N THR A 471 -8.96 -10.55 -18.94
CA THR A 471 -7.59 -11.04 -19.03
C THR A 471 -7.52 -12.49 -19.48
N TYR A 472 -6.90 -12.70 -20.64
CA TYR A 472 -6.60 -14.04 -21.15
C TYR A 472 -5.10 -14.22 -21.34
N THR A 473 -4.65 -15.47 -21.23
CA THR A 473 -3.26 -15.84 -21.49
C THR A 473 -3.17 -17.25 -22.04
N ASP A 474 -2.16 -17.49 -22.86
CA ASP A 474 -1.68 -18.84 -23.15
C ASP A 474 -0.70 -19.24 -22.06
N LEU A 475 -0.98 -20.38 -21.40
CA LEU A 475 -0.18 -20.86 -20.27
C LEU A 475 0.78 -21.97 -20.74
N TYR A 476 2.05 -21.78 -20.44
CA TYR A 476 3.14 -22.70 -20.77
C TYR A 476 3.73 -23.34 -19.52
N LEU A 477 4.02 -24.61 -19.57
CA LEU A 477 4.94 -25.28 -18.65
C LEU A 477 6.36 -25.22 -19.22
N VAL A 478 7.28 -24.73 -18.41
CA VAL A 478 8.68 -24.63 -18.76
C VAL A 478 9.50 -25.56 -17.86
N ASP A 479 10.14 -26.56 -18.45
CA ASP A 479 11.11 -27.41 -17.77
C ASP A 479 12.42 -26.65 -17.61
N LEU A 480 12.78 -26.33 -16.37
CA LEU A 480 13.96 -25.49 -16.10
C LEU A 480 15.28 -26.25 -16.31
N LYS A 481 15.29 -27.60 -16.35
CA LYS A 481 16.50 -28.38 -16.62
C LYS A 481 16.87 -28.34 -18.10
N THR A 482 15.86 -28.43 -18.95
CA THR A 482 16.05 -28.51 -20.42
C THR A 482 15.82 -27.19 -21.13
N GLY A 483 15.05 -26.27 -20.54
CA GLY A 483 14.54 -25.06 -21.17
C GLY A 483 13.36 -25.33 -22.12
N THR A 484 12.82 -26.55 -22.15
CA THR A 484 11.70 -26.92 -23.00
C THR A 484 10.42 -26.25 -22.54
N LYS A 485 9.67 -25.66 -23.48
CA LYS A 485 8.40 -24.98 -23.26
C LYS A 485 7.29 -25.82 -23.91
N THR A 486 6.27 -26.13 -23.14
CA THR A 486 5.09 -26.86 -23.57
C THR A 486 3.86 -26.02 -23.33
N LEU A 487 3.11 -25.71 -24.39
CA LEU A 487 1.81 -25.05 -24.25
C LEU A 487 0.85 -26.00 -23.53
N LEU A 488 0.28 -25.54 -22.41
CA LEU A 488 -0.69 -26.29 -21.62
C LEU A 488 -2.13 -25.92 -21.98
N PHE A 489 -2.41 -24.63 -22.01
CA PHE A 489 -3.73 -24.09 -22.22
C PHE A 489 -3.68 -22.84 -23.08
N GLU A 490 -4.52 -22.80 -24.11
CA GLU A 490 -4.78 -21.61 -24.91
C GLU A 490 -5.92 -20.79 -24.30
N LYS A 491 -5.84 -19.47 -24.40
CA LYS A 491 -6.88 -18.52 -24.00
C LYS A 491 -7.45 -18.81 -22.61
N MET A 492 -6.58 -19.07 -21.65
CA MET A 492 -6.98 -19.27 -20.26
C MET A 492 -7.44 -17.95 -19.65
N TYR A 493 -8.67 -17.93 -19.12
CA TYR A 493 -9.23 -16.77 -18.47
C TYR A 493 -8.70 -16.63 -17.05
N TYR A 494 -8.13 -15.46 -16.75
CA TYR A 494 -7.70 -15.10 -15.40
C TYR A 494 -8.61 -14.02 -14.81
N PRO A 495 -9.67 -14.36 -14.05
CA PRO A 495 -10.29 -13.35 -13.20
C PRO A 495 -9.30 -13.03 -12.08
N SER A 496 -9.07 -11.75 -11.90
CA SER A 496 -8.09 -11.19 -10.99
C SER A 496 -8.03 -11.91 -9.61
N PHE A 497 -6.87 -12.41 -9.25
CA PHE A 497 -6.44 -12.90 -7.92
C PHE A 497 -6.91 -14.29 -7.44
N THR A 498 -8.01 -14.87 -7.88
CA THR A 498 -8.56 -16.11 -7.28
C THR A 498 -8.29 -17.38 -8.07
N SER A 499 -8.02 -17.28 -9.37
CA SER A 499 -7.82 -18.42 -10.26
C SER A 499 -6.41 -18.58 -10.81
N ALA A 500 -5.46 -17.75 -10.37
CA ALA A 500 -4.06 -17.91 -10.77
C ALA A 500 -3.53 -19.29 -10.34
N PRO A 501 -2.77 -19.97 -11.18
CA PRO A 501 -2.18 -21.25 -10.83
C PRO A 501 -1.32 -21.15 -9.57
N ARG A 502 -1.53 -22.08 -8.64
CA ARG A 502 -0.77 -22.17 -7.39
C ARG A 502 -0.08 -23.53 -7.32
N ALA A 503 1.24 -23.52 -7.23
CA ALA A 503 2.04 -24.75 -7.19
C ALA A 503 2.10 -25.38 -5.79
N SER A 504 2.23 -26.70 -5.75
CA SER A 504 2.58 -27.46 -4.56
C SER A 504 4.01 -27.13 -4.08
N TRP A 505 4.29 -27.31 -2.80
CA TRP A 505 5.59 -27.01 -2.20
C TRP A 505 6.72 -27.91 -2.70
N ASP A 506 6.40 -29.12 -3.19
CA ASP A 506 7.35 -30.01 -3.84
C ASP A 506 7.64 -29.66 -5.30
N GLY A 507 6.94 -28.64 -5.84
CA GLY A 507 7.13 -28.15 -7.20
C GLY A 507 6.68 -29.12 -8.29
N THR A 508 5.84 -30.12 -7.97
CA THR A 508 5.42 -31.15 -8.94
C THR A 508 4.01 -30.97 -9.46
N LYS A 509 3.18 -30.18 -8.77
CA LYS A 509 1.76 -29.96 -9.12
C LYS A 509 1.38 -28.50 -9.07
N PHE A 510 0.36 -28.10 -9.81
CA PHE A 510 -0.30 -26.81 -9.61
C PHE A 510 -1.82 -26.94 -9.71
N LEU A 511 -2.50 -26.05 -8.98
CA LEU A 511 -3.94 -25.89 -8.99
C LEU A 511 -4.33 -24.84 -10.02
N TYR A 512 -5.34 -25.12 -10.85
CA TYR A 512 -5.91 -24.13 -11.78
C TYR A 512 -7.42 -24.24 -11.85
N GLY A 513 -8.07 -23.14 -12.25
CA GLY A 513 -9.52 -23.08 -12.46
C GLY A 513 -9.90 -23.13 -13.92
N LYS A 514 -10.92 -23.91 -14.25
CA LYS A 514 -11.51 -23.98 -15.58
C LYS A 514 -13.00 -24.32 -15.48
N ASP A 515 -13.83 -23.60 -16.21
CA ASP A 515 -15.27 -23.85 -16.33
C ASP A 515 -16.02 -24.05 -15.00
N GLY A 516 -15.69 -23.23 -14.02
CA GLY A 516 -16.31 -23.27 -12.69
C GLY A 516 -15.79 -24.37 -11.77
N GLN A 517 -14.77 -25.12 -12.18
CA GLN A 517 -14.17 -26.23 -11.45
C GLN A 517 -12.68 -26.00 -11.18
N TYR A 518 -12.17 -26.68 -10.17
CA TYR A 518 -10.73 -26.73 -9.86
C TYR A 518 -10.11 -28.03 -10.34
N TYR A 519 -8.91 -27.90 -10.87
CA TYR A 519 -8.10 -28.98 -11.41
C TYR A 519 -6.71 -28.98 -10.81
N ILE A 520 -6.14 -30.16 -10.64
CA ILE A 520 -4.71 -30.35 -10.38
C ILE A 520 -4.02 -30.80 -11.66
N TYR A 521 -2.98 -30.08 -12.06
CA TYR A 521 -2.06 -30.52 -13.10
C TYR A 521 -0.82 -31.15 -12.46
N ASP A 522 -0.53 -32.38 -12.80
CA ASP A 522 0.70 -33.10 -12.38
C ASP A 522 1.76 -32.92 -13.47
N MET A 523 2.81 -32.18 -13.17
CA MET A 523 3.82 -31.77 -14.15
C MET A 523 4.72 -32.92 -14.63
N PRO A 524 5.18 -33.87 -13.78
CA PRO A 524 5.90 -35.05 -14.19
C PRO A 524 5.13 -35.95 -15.17
N THR A 525 3.86 -36.22 -14.87
CA THR A 525 3.02 -37.13 -15.71
C THR A 525 2.31 -36.39 -16.84
N ARG A 526 2.26 -35.04 -16.77
CA ARG A 526 1.54 -34.17 -17.72
C ARG A 526 0.04 -34.49 -17.81
N THR A 527 -0.56 -34.81 -16.67
CA THR A 527 -1.98 -35.14 -16.57
C THR A 527 -2.75 -34.13 -15.70
N SER A 528 -4.03 -33.91 -16.02
CA SER A 528 -4.94 -33.11 -15.26
C SER A 528 -6.04 -33.94 -14.62
N VAL A 529 -6.41 -33.60 -13.39
CA VAL A 529 -7.50 -34.21 -12.65
C VAL A 529 -8.46 -33.14 -12.15
N ASN A 530 -9.76 -33.28 -12.45
CA ASN A 530 -10.79 -32.46 -11.83
C ASN A 530 -10.99 -32.92 -10.39
N ILE A 531 -10.83 -32.01 -9.44
CA ILE A 531 -10.92 -32.34 -8.00
C ILE A 531 -12.21 -31.84 -7.34
N THR A 532 -13.05 -31.11 -8.07
CA THR A 532 -14.28 -30.52 -7.51
C THR A 532 -15.58 -30.99 -8.17
N GLU A 533 -15.52 -31.64 -9.34
CA GLU A 533 -16.71 -32.04 -10.11
C GLU A 533 -17.74 -32.88 -9.31
N LYS A 534 -17.25 -33.78 -8.45
CA LYS A 534 -18.13 -34.69 -7.67
C LYS A 534 -18.52 -34.13 -6.30
N LEU A 535 -18.11 -32.89 -5.97
CA LEU A 535 -18.41 -32.35 -4.66
C LEU A 535 -19.81 -31.74 -4.60
N PRO A 536 -20.50 -31.83 -3.45
CA PRO A 536 -21.86 -31.28 -3.28
C PRO A 536 -21.85 -29.75 -3.07
N ALA A 537 -20.73 -29.08 -3.27
CA ALA A 537 -20.54 -27.65 -3.11
C ALA A 537 -20.07 -27.01 -4.41
N SER A 538 -20.46 -25.77 -4.65
CA SER A 538 -19.95 -24.94 -5.73
C SER A 538 -18.83 -24.05 -5.23
N PHE A 539 -17.74 -24.01 -6.01
CA PHE A 539 -16.60 -23.12 -5.76
C PHE A 539 -16.62 -21.89 -6.66
N VAL A 540 -17.77 -21.56 -7.21
CA VAL A 540 -18.01 -20.33 -7.98
C VAL A 540 -18.57 -19.25 -7.06
N ASN A 541 -18.01 -18.05 -7.11
CA ASN A 541 -18.55 -16.90 -6.40
C ASN A 541 -19.80 -16.38 -7.13
N THR A 542 -20.95 -16.92 -6.79
CA THR A 542 -22.25 -16.54 -7.38
C THR A 542 -22.75 -15.18 -6.86
N GLU A 543 -22.16 -14.62 -5.80
CA GLU A 543 -22.53 -13.34 -5.22
C GLU A 543 -21.85 -12.14 -5.92
N ASP A 544 -20.89 -12.41 -6.79
CA ASP A 544 -20.29 -11.37 -7.62
C ASP A 544 -21.29 -10.83 -8.62
N ASP A 545 -21.58 -9.53 -8.58
CA ASP A 545 -22.58 -8.88 -9.44
C ASP A 545 -21.98 -8.12 -10.64
N HIS A 546 -20.67 -8.26 -10.88
CA HIS A 546 -20.01 -7.68 -12.05
C HIS A 546 -20.36 -8.42 -13.34
N ASN A 547 -20.29 -7.72 -14.48
CA ASN A 547 -20.48 -8.29 -15.81
C ASN A 547 -19.19 -9.01 -16.27
N VAL A 548 -18.84 -10.06 -15.58
CA VAL A 548 -17.69 -10.93 -15.88
C VAL A 548 -18.08 -12.40 -15.71
N LYS A 549 -17.29 -13.32 -16.27
CA LYS A 549 -17.40 -14.73 -15.91
C LYS A 549 -17.20 -14.87 -14.41
N LYS A 550 -18.19 -15.43 -13.70
CA LYS A 550 -18.15 -15.53 -12.23
C LYS A 550 -16.84 -16.16 -11.76
N PRO A 551 -16.09 -15.48 -10.87
CA PRO A 551 -14.79 -15.99 -10.40
C PRO A 551 -14.95 -17.23 -9.52
N LEU A 552 -13.91 -18.05 -9.48
CA LEU A 552 -13.81 -19.11 -8.47
C LEU A 552 -13.48 -18.53 -7.10
N THR A 553 -13.88 -19.24 -6.07
CA THR A 553 -13.59 -18.89 -4.67
C THR A 553 -12.10 -19.13 -4.32
N SER A 554 -11.66 -18.68 -3.15
CA SER A 554 -10.23 -18.60 -2.87
C SER A 554 -9.62 -19.92 -2.38
N LEU A 555 -8.43 -20.25 -2.88
CA LEU A 555 -7.53 -21.24 -2.29
C LEU A 555 -7.08 -20.76 -0.89
N VAL A 556 -7.20 -21.60 0.13
CA VAL A 556 -6.65 -21.38 1.48
C VAL A 556 -5.18 -21.80 1.53
N GLY A 557 -4.83 -22.91 0.88
CA GLY A 557 -3.46 -23.36 0.75
C GLY A 557 -3.31 -24.86 0.47
N TRP A 558 -2.07 -25.28 0.24
CA TRP A 558 -1.69 -26.70 0.10
C TRP A 558 -1.35 -27.30 1.46
N SER A 559 -1.68 -28.56 1.67
CA SER A 559 -1.15 -29.28 2.84
C SER A 559 0.37 -29.45 2.75
N ALA A 560 1.03 -29.56 3.89
CA ALA A 560 2.49 -29.69 3.97
C ALA A 560 3.01 -30.98 3.28
N ASP A 561 2.19 -32.03 3.20
CA ASP A 561 2.50 -33.28 2.52
C ASP A 561 2.10 -33.28 1.03
N ASN A 562 1.60 -32.17 0.51
CA ASN A 562 1.12 -31.96 -0.88
C ASN A 562 0.03 -32.94 -1.34
N LYS A 563 -0.68 -33.61 -0.40
CA LYS A 563 -1.76 -34.54 -0.72
C LYS A 563 -3.13 -33.88 -0.83
N TYR A 564 -3.29 -32.71 -0.23
CA TYR A 564 -4.54 -31.99 -0.19
C TYR A 564 -4.36 -30.52 -0.57
N VAL A 565 -5.43 -29.95 -1.11
CA VAL A 565 -5.63 -28.51 -1.19
C VAL A 565 -6.80 -28.11 -0.29
N LEU A 566 -6.69 -26.98 0.40
CA LEU A 566 -7.78 -26.41 1.15
C LEU A 566 -8.37 -25.27 0.31
N ILE A 567 -9.63 -25.41 -0.04
CA ILE A 567 -10.35 -24.43 -0.87
C ILE A 567 -11.59 -23.99 -0.09
N ARG A 568 -11.90 -22.73 -0.14
CA ARG A 568 -13.12 -22.19 0.43
C ARG A 568 -14.22 -22.18 -0.63
N ASP A 569 -15.43 -22.65 -0.30
CA ASP A 569 -16.63 -22.22 -0.99
C ASP A 569 -17.03 -20.82 -0.47
N LEU A 570 -18.23 -20.35 -0.63
CA LEU A 570 -18.65 -19.05 -0.08
C LEU A 570 -18.75 -19.05 1.45
N TRP A 571 -18.89 -20.20 2.09
CA TRP A 571 -19.21 -20.36 3.52
C TRP A 571 -18.21 -21.17 4.28
N ASP A 572 -17.81 -22.32 3.75
CA ASP A 572 -17.04 -23.36 4.41
C ASP A 572 -15.66 -23.57 3.77
N ILE A 573 -14.75 -24.22 4.51
CA ILE A 573 -13.43 -24.65 4.03
C ILE A 573 -13.45 -26.15 3.81
N TRP A 574 -13.05 -26.56 2.62
CA TRP A 574 -12.97 -27.96 2.19
C TRP A 574 -11.52 -28.41 2.09
N GLN A 575 -11.24 -29.58 2.62
CA GLN A 575 -10.01 -30.34 2.36
C GLN A 575 -10.25 -31.28 1.18
N ILE A 576 -9.60 -31.03 0.07
CA ILE A 576 -9.83 -31.74 -1.18
C ILE A 576 -8.58 -32.52 -1.57
N PRO A 577 -8.66 -33.87 -1.74
CA PRO A 577 -7.54 -34.67 -2.20
C PRO A 577 -7.10 -34.29 -3.61
N VAL A 578 -5.78 -34.17 -3.82
CA VAL A 578 -5.22 -33.80 -5.13
C VAL A 578 -5.34 -34.88 -6.19
N ASN A 579 -5.63 -36.13 -5.79
CA ASN A 579 -5.79 -37.26 -6.73
C ASN A 579 -7.19 -37.35 -7.37
N GLY A 580 -8.17 -36.55 -6.90
CA GLY A 580 -9.56 -36.55 -7.38
C GLY A 580 -10.31 -37.89 -7.20
N LYS A 581 -9.78 -38.82 -6.42
CA LYS A 581 -10.35 -40.15 -6.18
C LYS A 581 -10.85 -40.34 -4.76
N ASP A 582 -10.07 -39.87 -3.79
CA ASP A 582 -10.39 -39.98 -2.38
C ASP A 582 -11.48 -38.96 -2.02
N GLU A 583 -12.16 -39.20 -0.90
CA GLU A 583 -13.26 -38.34 -0.46
C GLU A 583 -12.76 -37.00 0.07
N ALA A 584 -13.39 -35.93 -0.38
CA ALA A 584 -13.15 -34.58 0.14
C ALA A 584 -13.98 -34.35 1.41
N VAL A 585 -13.47 -33.53 2.32
CA VAL A 585 -14.08 -33.28 3.63
C VAL A 585 -14.38 -31.80 3.80
N ASN A 586 -15.64 -31.47 4.14
CA ASN A 586 -15.97 -30.13 4.63
C ASN A 586 -15.45 -30.02 6.08
N LEU A 587 -14.40 -29.21 6.28
CA LEU A 587 -13.73 -29.08 7.59
C LEU A 587 -14.51 -28.25 8.59
N THR A 588 -15.30 -27.29 8.14
CA THR A 588 -15.94 -26.30 9.04
C THR A 588 -17.41 -26.56 9.26
N GLN A 589 -18.09 -27.10 8.29
CA GLN A 589 -19.50 -27.50 8.28
C GLN A 589 -20.52 -26.42 8.73
N ASN A 590 -21.72 -26.49 8.15
CA ASN A 590 -22.85 -25.65 8.56
C ASN A 590 -22.66 -24.11 8.43
N GLY A 591 -21.61 -23.63 7.72
CA GLY A 591 -21.40 -22.20 7.53
C GLY A 591 -22.61 -21.51 6.92
N LYS A 592 -23.14 -22.05 5.84
CA LYS A 592 -24.34 -21.55 5.17
C LYS A 592 -25.57 -21.57 6.05
N GLN A 593 -25.81 -22.67 6.76
CA GLN A 593 -26.97 -22.84 7.63
C GLN A 593 -26.97 -21.82 8.79
N ASN A 594 -25.79 -21.55 9.36
CA ASN A 594 -25.62 -20.63 10.48
C ASN A 594 -25.34 -19.18 10.02
N ALA A 595 -25.30 -18.93 8.72
CA ALA A 595 -24.88 -17.65 8.12
C ALA A 595 -23.51 -17.17 8.65
N ILE A 596 -22.59 -18.11 8.85
CA ILE A 596 -21.20 -17.86 9.26
C ILE A 596 -20.26 -18.17 8.09
N ARG A 597 -19.45 -17.18 7.70
CA ARG A 597 -18.40 -17.35 6.68
C ARG A 597 -17.08 -17.69 7.33
N TYR A 598 -16.52 -18.82 6.96
CA TYR A 598 -15.14 -19.19 7.32
C TYR A 598 -14.21 -18.56 6.29
N GLN A 599 -13.65 -17.38 6.60
CA GLN A 599 -13.04 -16.52 5.60
C GLN A 599 -11.60 -16.92 5.20
N GLY A 600 -10.86 -17.56 6.07
CA GLY A 600 -9.48 -17.98 5.81
C GLY A 600 -8.70 -18.28 7.07
N ARG A 601 -7.51 -18.84 6.89
CA ARG A 601 -6.63 -19.29 7.96
C ARG A 601 -5.68 -18.16 8.40
N PHE A 602 -5.38 -18.10 9.69
CA PHE A 602 -4.23 -17.33 10.20
C PHE A 602 -2.96 -18.16 10.04
N GLN A 603 -1.99 -17.65 9.28
CA GLN A 603 -0.65 -18.23 9.21
C GLN A 603 0.14 -17.76 10.43
N LEU A 604 0.43 -18.69 11.36
CA LEU A 604 1.11 -18.38 12.61
C LEU A 604 2.63 -18.60 12.55
N ASP A 605 3.09 -19.39 11.60
CA ASP A 605 4.50 -19.60 11.28
C ASP A 605 4.79 -19.01 9.90
N PRO A 606 5.53 -17.90 9.79
CA PRO A 606 5.84 -17.30 8.49
C PRO A 606 6.76 -18.17 7.62
N GLU A 607 7.49 -19.12 8.20
CA GLU A 607 8.39 -20.03 7.48
C GLU A 607 7.71 -21.36 7.06
N GLU A 608 6.42 -21.54 7.35
CA GLU A 608 5.75 -22.81 7.05
C GLU A 608 5.71 -23.11 5.53
N LYS A 609 6.02 -24.36 5.19
CA LYS A 609 5.99 -24.90 3.83
C LYS A 609 4.72 -25.74 3.60
N GLY A 610 3.59 -25.06 3.61
CA GLY A 610 2.28 -25.69 3.53
C GLY A 610 1.61 -25.92 4.87
N ILE A 611 0.31 -26.20 4.83
CA ILE A 611 -0.54 -26.34 6.01
C ILE A 611 -0.30 -27.70 6.68
N ASP A 612 0.24 -27.71 7.88
CA ASP A 612 0.36 -28.92 8.69
C ASP A 612 -0.99 -29.28 9.31
N LEU A 613 -1.68 -30.21 8.68
CA LEU A 613 -3.02 -30.65 9.10
C LEU A 613 -3.02 -31.45 10.41
N LYS A 614 -1.84 -31.73 10.98
CA LYS A 614 -1.70 -32.37 12.31
C LYS A 614 -1.66 -31.34 13.44
N LYS A 615 -1.49 -30.06 13.12
CA LYS A 615 -1.47 -28.95 14.08
C LYS A 615 -2.79 -28.21 14.09
N PRO A 616 -3.18 -27.58 15.22
CA PRO A 616 -4.36 -26.71 15.28
C PRO A 616 -4.27 -25.61 14.20
N GLN A 617 -5.38 -25.40 13.51
CA GLN A 617 -5.50 -24.34 12.52
C GLN A 617 -6.51 -23.30 13.03
N TYR A 618 -6.14 -22.02 12.98
CA TYR A 618 -7.00 -20.92 13.40
C TYR A 618 -7.61 -20.25 12.18
N ILE A 619 -8.94 -20.11 12.21
CA ILE A 619 -9.74 -19.64 11.07
C ILE A 619 -10.47 -18.37 11.47
N ARG A 620 -10.43 -17.36 10.62
CA ARG A 620 -11.27 -16.17 10.77
C ARG A 620 -12.71 -16.49 10.43
N ILE A 621 -13.63 -16.11 11.30
CA ILE A 621 -15.05 -16.29 11.10
C ILE A 621 -15.79 -14.95 11.12
N TYR A 622 -16.88 -14.87 10.35
CA TYR A 622 -17.68 -13.67 10.18
C TYR A 622 -19.14 -14.01 10.01
N GLY A 623 -20.00 -13.29 10.72
CA GLY A 623 -21.47 -13.45 10.65
C GLY A 623 -22.07 -12.55 9.60
N GLU A 624 -22.62 -13.13 8.54
CA GLU A 624 -23.18 -12.40 7.40
C GLU A 624 -24.23 -11.37 7.82
N TRP A 625 -25.19 -11.78 8.64
CA TRP A 625 -26.31 -10.93 9.06
C TRP A 625 -26.11 -10.25 10.41
N THR A 626 -25.20 -10.75 11.24
CA THR A 626 -24.93 -10.19 12.57
C THR A 626 -23.75 -9.23 12.57
N LYS A 627 -22.90 -9.28 11.55
CA LYS A 627 -21.61 -8.58 11.44
C LYS A 627 -20.62 -8.93 12.56
N LYS A 628 -20.93 -9.90 13.40
CA LYS A 628 -19.97 -10.42 14.38
C LYS A 628 -18.73 -10.95 13.70
N SER A 629 -17.61 -10.82 14.36
CA SER A 629 -16.39 -11.47 13.90
C SER A 629 -15.75 -12.29 15.03
N GLY A 630 -14.85 -13.18 14.64
CA GLY A 630 -14.19 -14.02 15.62
C GLY A 630 -13.16 -14.96 15.04
N ILE A 631 -12.75 -15.91 15.86
CA ILE A 631 -11.75 -16.92 15.54
C ILE A 631 -12.30 -18.29 15.91
N ALA A 632 -12.28 -19.21 14.98
CA ALA A 632 -12.53 -20.63 15.18
C ALA A 632 -11.23 -21.43 15.07
N ARG A 633 -11.20 -22.61 15.69
CA ARG A 633 -10.06 -23.51 15.68
C ARG A 633 -10.47 -24.88 15.18
N LEU A 634 -9.73 -25.39 14.22
CA LEU A 634 -9.74 -26.80 13.80
C LEU A 634 -8.74 -27.58 14.66
N GLU A 635 -9.22 -28.67 15.29
CA GLU A 635 -8.38 -29.46 16.20
C GLU A 635 -7.50 -30.50 15.48
N PRO A 636 -6.28 -30.78 15.98
CA PRO A 636 -5.43 -31.81 15.42
C PRO A 636 -6.09 -33.19 15.44
N GLY A 637 -5.90 -33.97 14.39
CA GLY A 637 -6.39 -35.36 14.29
C GLY A 637 -7.89 -35.52 14.15
N LYS A 638 -8.67 -34.45 14.17
CA LYS A 638 -10.13 -34.48 13.96
C LYS A 638 -10.51 -34.28 12.49
N ILE A 639 -9.55 -33.95 11.65
CA ILE A 639 -9.75 -33.73 10.23
C ILE A 639 -10.03 -35.07 9.57
N GLY A 640 -11.22 -35.25 9.01
CA GLY A 640 -11.69 -36.50 8.40
C GLY A 640 -12.47 -37.44 9.34
N LEU A 641 -12.35 -37.34 10.67
CA LEU A 641 -13.08 -38.21 11.60
C LEU A 641 -14.31 -37.53 12.22
N LYS A 642 -14.20 -36.27 12.63
CA LYS A 642 -15.31 -35.41 13.09
C LYS A 642 -15.02 -33.99 12.61
N PRO A 643 -15.41 -33.63 11.40
CA PRO A 643 -15.27 -32.29 10.90
C PRO A 643 -16.02 -31.28 11.78
N GLY A 644 -15.47 -30.11 11.91
CA GLY A 644 -16.06 -29.01 12.65
C GLY A 644 -15.01 -28.13 13.31
N ALA A 645 -15.24 -26.84 13.25
CA ALA A 645 -14.41 -25.85 13.91
C ALA A 645 -15.01 -25.46 15.26
N THR A 646 -14.20 -25.43 16.31
CA THR A 646 -14.60 -24.90 17.62
C THR A 646 -14.45 -23.39 17.61
N THR A 647 -15.53 -22.67 17.85
CA THR A 647 -15.51 -21.21 17.99
C THR A 647 -14.81 -20.84 19.30
N LEU A 648 -13.74 -20.03 19.21
CA LEU A 648 -12.98 -19.53 20.35
C LEU A 648 -13.39 -18.10 20.73
N LEU A 649 -13.57 -17.23 19.73
CA LEU A 649 -14.07 -15.86 19.87
C LEU A 649 -15.23 -15.63 18.93
N TRP A 650 -16.28 -14.96 19.41
CA TRP A 650 -17.44 -14.58 18.60
C TRP A 650 -18.12 -13.36 19.21
N GLU A 651 -17.85 -12.18 18.65
CA GLU A 651 -18.14 -10.93 19.32
C GLU A 651 -18.74 -9.87 18.38
N ASP A 652 -19.47 -8.93 18.98
CA ASP A 652 -19.87 -7.67 18.35
C ASP A 652 -18.67 -6.69 18.33
N SER A 653 -17.64 -7.11 17.59
CA SER A 653 -16.37 -6.39 17.43
C SER A 653 -15.72 -6.85 16.12
N TYR A 654 -14.71 -6.12 15.66
CA TYR A 654 -13.84 -6.61 14.61
C TYR A 654 -12.59 -7.24 15.21
N VAL A 655 -12.43 -8.56 15.01
CA VAL A 655 -11.24 -9.33 15.39
C VAL A 655 -10.33 -9.43 14.18
N GLY A 656 -9.20 -8.71 14.21
CA GLY A 656 -8.36 -8.50 13.03
C GLY A 656 -7.27 -9.55 12.87
N THR A 657 -6.16 -9.40 13.60
CA THR A 657 -4.96 -10.25 13.47
C THR A 657 -4.90 -11.30 14.55
N LEU A 658 -4.23 -12.41 14.26
CA LEU A 658 -3.74 -13.37 15.25
C LEU A 658 -2.28 -13.68 14.92
N ARG A 659 -1.40 -13.55 15.92
CA ARG A 659 0.04 -13.85 15.83
C ARG A 659 0.43 -14.76 16.97
N LYS A 660 1.50 -15.55 16.79
CA LYS A 660 2.08 -16.42 17.79
C LYS A 660 3.57 -16.07 17.94
N ALA A 661 4.09 -16.17 19.15
CA ALA A 661 5.54 -16.13 19.37
C ALA A 661 6.20 -17.36 18.75
N ASP A 662 7.37 -17.20 18.14
CA ASP A 662 8.03 -18.28 17.38
C ASP A 662 8.43 -19.46 18.30
N LYS A 663 8.85 -19.15 19.53
CA LYS A 663 9.41 -20.12 20.50
C LYS A 663 8.56 -20.32 21.75
N ALA A 664 7.34 -19.74 21.79
CA ALA A 664 6.45 -19.85 22.97
C ALA A 664 4.98 -19.96 22.57
N GLU A 665 4.17 -20.58 23.45
CA GLU A 665 2.72 -20.68 23.31
C GLU A 665 2.04 -19.37 23.82
N VAL A 666 2.48 -18.25 23.30
CA VAL A 666 1.95 -16.92 23.55
C VAL A 666 1.36 -16.39 22.24
N TYR A 667 0.10 -16.07 22.31
CA TYR A 667 -0.67 -15.56 21.19
C TYR A 667 -1.04 -14.12 21.43
N VAL A 668 -1.13 -13.33 20.35
CA VAL A 668 -1.60 -11.94 20.40
C VAL A 668 -2.61 -11.74 19.28
N PHE A 669 -3.80 -11.26 19.63
CA PHE A 669 -4.82 -10.90 18.66
C PHE A 669 -5.23 -9.44 18.79
N SER A 670 -5.80 -8.86 17.72
CA SER A 670 -6.33 -7.51 17.74
C SER A 670 -7.85 -7.49 17.77
N ARG A 671 -8.40 -6.54 18.51
CA ARG A 671 -9.85 -6.31 18.65
C ARG A 671 -10.12 -4.82 18.58
N GLU A 672 -11.18 -4.42 17.88
CA GLU A 672 -11.65 -3.04 17.81
C GLU A 672 -13.18 -2.97 17.77
N LYS A 673 -13.72 -1.80 18.05
CA LYS A 673 -15.14 -1.46 17.85
C LYS A 673 -15.22 -0.08 17.24
N PHE A 674 -16.37 0.25 16.67
CA PHE A 674 -16.62 1.56 16.06
C PHE A 674 -16.27 2.78 16.96
N ASN A 675 -16.24 2.62 18.28
CA ASN A 675 -15.89 3.64 19.27
C ASN A 675 -14.70 3.24 20.16
N GLN A 676 -13.99 2.16 19.82
CA GLN A 676 -12.82 1.70 20.54
C GLN A 676 -11.69 1.43 19.55
N PRO A 677 -10.54 2.10 19.71
CA PRO A 677 -9.38 1.85 18.87
C PRO A 677 -8.96 0.38 18.87
N THR A 678 -8.25 -0.01 17.81
CA THR A 678 -7.65 -1.35 17.72
C THR A 678 -6.71 -1.59 18.89
N GLU A 679 -7.06 -2.50 19.79
CA GLU A 679 -6.21 -2.91 20.90
C GLU A 679 -5.70 -4.33 20.69
N PHE A 680 -4.54 -4.63 21.26
CA PHE A 680 -3.92 -5.94 21.18
C PHE A 680 -3.96 -6.64 22.53
N PHE A 681 -4.35 -7.92 22.49
CA PHE A 681 -4.55 -8.76 23.65
C PHE A 681 -3.65 -9.99 23.57
N ALA A 682 -2.85 -10.20 24.62
CA ALA A 682 -2.09 -11.43 24.78
C ALA A 682 -2.96 -12.52 25.39
N THR A 683 -2.75 -13.76 24.95
CA THR A 683 -3.60 -14.88 25.33
C THR A 683 -2.87 -16.23 25.17
N ASP A 684 -3.56 -17.32 25.47
CA ASP A 684 -3.13 -18.71 25.24
C ASP A 684 -3.69 -19.27 23.92
N ALA A 685 -3.38 -20.54 23.63
CA ALA A 685 -3.83 -21.24 22.41
C ALA A 685 -5.36 -21.46 22.35
N GLN A 686 -6.07 -21.31 23.44
CA GLN A 686 -7.52 -21.38 23.51
C GLN A 686 -8.19 -20.00 23.45
N LEU A 687 -7.39 -18.94 23.31
CA LEU A 687 -7.80 -17.54 23.36
C LEU A 687 -8.56 -17.19 24.65
N LYS A 688 -8.14 -17.84 25.74
CA LYS A 688 -8.61 -17.58 27.11
C LYS A 688 -7.55 -16.81 27.88
N ASN A 689 -7.93 -16.27 29.05
CA ASN A 689 -7.00 -15.53 29.91
C ASN A 689 -6.34 -14.34 29.17
N GLU A 690 -7.15 -13.59 28.45
CA GLU A 690 -6.68 -12.43 27.70
C GLU A 690 -6.19 -11.30 28.63
N THR A 691 -5.08 -10.68 28.24
CA THR A 691 -4.52 -9.49 28.88
C THR A 691 -4.35 -8.41 27.82
N GLN A 692 -4.97 -7.25 28.02
CA GLN A 692 -4.76 -6.13 27.12
C GLN A 692 -3.33 -5.62 27.26
N VAL A 693 -2.57 -5.60 26.14
CA VAL A 693 -1.18 -5.16 26.13
C VAL A 693 -1.06 -3.72 25.69
N THR A 694 -1.85 -3.28 24.71
CA THR A 694 -1.75 -1.92 24.21
C THR A 694 -2.76 -0.98 24.88
N LYS A 695 -2.39 0.31 24.95
CA LYS A 695 -3.31 1.42 25.12
C LYS A 695 -3.14 2.33 23.89
N ASN A 696 -3.88 1.98 22.85
CA ASN A 696 -3.64 2.47 21.49
C ASN A 696 -3.82 3.99 21.35
N ALA A 697 -4.84 4.54 21.93
CA ALA A 697 -5.13 5.96 21.83
C ALA A 697 -5.09 6.60 23.23
N PRO A 698 -3.91 7.05 23.70
CA PRO A 698 -3.75 7.56 25.05
C PRO A 698 -4.61 8.79 25.33
N ASP A 699 -5.01 9.51 24.29
CA ASP A 699 -5.83 10.73 24.40
C ASP A 699 -7.34 10.48 24.20
N LYS A 700 -7.76 9.22 24.03
CA LYS A 700 -9.14 8.84 23.70
C LYS A 700 -10.16 9.44 24.69
N ASP A 701 -9.86 9.36 25.98
CA ASP A 701 -10.79 9.77 27.04
C ASP A 701 -11.03 11.29 27.11
N LYS A 702 -10.26 12.08 26.36
CA LYS A 702 -10.43 13.54 26.25
C LYS A 702 -11.60 13.94 25.33
N TYR A 703 -12.09 13.00 24.51
CA TYR A 703 -13.05 13.30 23.45
C TYR A 703 -14.30 12.43 23.54
N MET A 704 -15.36 12.94 22.95
CA MET A 704 -16.63 12.24 22.80
C MET A 704 -16.62 11.38 21.51
N TRP A 705 -17.13 10.17 21.61
CA TRP A 705 -17.20 9.20 20.51
C TRP A 705 -18.64 8.75 20.28
N SER A 706 -18.89 8.09 19.15
CA SER A 706 -20.20 7.51 18.86
C SER A 706 -20.75 6.74 20.06
N ALA A 707 -21.99 7.00 20.43
CA ALA A 707 -22.64 6.38 21.57
C ALA A 707 -23.09 4.94 21.30
N GLY A 708 -23.16 4.54 20.04
CA GLY A 708 -23.61 3.20 19.67
C GLY A 708 -23.66 3.03 18.16
N VAL A 709 -23.98 1.81 17.75
CA VAL A 709 -24.21 1.43 16.35
C VAL A 709 -25.44 0.53 16.27
N GLN A 710 -26.23 0.70 15.21
CA GLN A 710 -27.42 -0.11 14.93
C GLN A 710 -27.31 -0.68 13.52
N LEU A 711 -27.66 -1.93 13.37
CA LEU A 711 -27.80 -2.58 12.08
C LEU A 711 -29.26 -2.39 11.59
N VAL A 712 -29.45 -1.70 10.48
CA VAL A 712 -30.76 -1.40 9.90
C VAL A 712 -31.01 -2.38 8.76
N ASN A 713 -32.00 -3.24 8.90
CA ASN A 713 -32.44 -4.14 7.83
C ASN A 713 -33.44 -3.40 6.91
N TYR A 714 -33.30 -3.63 5.61
CA TYR A 714 -34.23 -3.09 4.62
C TYR A 714 -34.29 -3.97 3.38
N VAL A 715 -35.31 -3.72 2.54
CA VAL A 715 -35.45 -4.39 1.26
C VAL A 715 -35.34 -3.34 0.16
N SER A 716 -34.49 -3.61 -0.85
CA SER A 716 -34.36 -2.72 -2.01
C SER A 716 -35.67 -2.67 -2.81
N ASP A 717 -35.87 -1.64 -3.64
CA ASP A 717 -37.02 -1.58 -4.56
C ASP A 717 -37.01 -2.72 -5.61
N LYS A 718 -35.94 -3.52 -5.64
CA LYS A 718 -35.83 -4.73 -6.49
C LYS A 718 -35.93 -6.03 -5.71
N GLY A 719 -36.28 -5.97 -4.42
CA GLY A 719 -36.54 -7.15 -3.58
C GLY A 719 -35.31 -7.74 -2.91
N ASP A 720 -34.14 -7.11 -3.00
CA ASP A 720 -32.93 -7.59 -2.35
C ASP A 720 -32.95 -7.27 -0.83
N SER A 721 -32.76 -8.30 0.01
CA SER A 721 -32.60 -8.12 1.48
C SER A 721 -31.21 -7.57 1.78
N LEU A 722 -31.12 -6.40 2.36
CA LEU A 722 -29.89 -5.64 2.58
C LEU A 722 -29.84 -5.06 4.00
N GLN A 723 -28.66 -4.56 4.37
CA GLN A 723 -28.41 -3.95 5.67
C GLN A 723 -27.69 -2.62 5.52
N GLY A 724 -27.82 -1.79 6.54
CA GLY A 724 -27.05 -0.55 6.67
C GLY A 724 -26.54 -0.38 8.09
N ALA A 725 -25.34 0.18 8.24
CA ALA A 725 -24.74 0.52 9.53
C ALA A 725 -25.11 1.95 9.92
N LEU A 726 -25.86 2.11 11.02
CA LEU A 726 -26.25 3.42 11.57
C LEU A 726 -25.42 3.69 12.85
N PHE A 727 -24.48 4.62 12.76
CA PHE A 727 -23.68 5.08 13.87
C PHE A 727 -24.35 6.24 14.58
N LEU A 728 -24.57 6.11 15.88
CA LEU A 728 -25.18 7.13 16.70
C LEU A 728 -24.22 8.29 16.98
N PRO A 729 -24.68 9.54 17.07
CA PRO A 729 -23.83 10.66 17.46
C PRO A 729 -23.30 10.51 18.89
N ALA A 730 -22.19 11.17 19.17
CA ALA A 730 -21.73 11.33 20.54
C ALA A 730 -22.78 12.09 21.36
N GLY A 731 -23.00 11.65 22.60
CA GLY A 731 -24.04 12.24 23.44
C GLY A 731 -25.48 11.96 22.97
N TYR A 732 -25.70 10.82 22.29
CA TYR A 732 -27.03 10.42 21.83
C TYR A 732 -28.02 10.33 23.00
N GLU A 733 -29.18 10.95 22.79
CA GLU A 733 -30.34 10.91 23.70
C GLU A 733 -31.51 10.21 22.99
N LYS A 734 -32.07 9.20 23.65
CA LYS A 734 -33.20 8.43 23.09
C LYS A 734 -34.41 9.37 22.84
N GLY A 735 -34.98 9.29 21.65
CA GLY A 735 -36.12 10.12 21.25
C GLY A 735 -35.74 11.46 20.58
N LYS A 736 -34.49 11.87 20.64
CA LYS A 736 -33.97 13.04 19.92
C LYS A 736 -33.55 12.62 18.52
N LYS A 737 -33.85 13.46 17.53
CA LYS A 737 -33.46 13.25 16.13
C LYS A 737 -32.22 14.07 15.80
N TYR A 738 -31.37 13.53 14.94
CA TYR A 738 -30.06 14.11 14.66
C TYR A 738 -29.83 14.34 13.17
N PRO A 739 -29.09 15.41 12.79
CA PRO A 739 -28.60 15.59 11.44
C PRO A 739 -27.74 14.41 11.07
N THR A 740 -27.89 13.92 9.82
CA THR A 740 -27.28 12.67 9.38
C THR A 740 -26.55 12.84 8.07
N VAL A 741 -25.34 12.24 7.95
CA VAL A 741 -24.64 12.09 6.68
C VAL A 741 -24.70 10.64 6.27
N VAL A 742 -25.22 10.37 5.06
CA VAL A 742 -25.25 9.04 4.45
C VAL A 742 -24.01 8.90 3.57
N TYR A 743 -23.24 7.84 3.78
CA TYR A 743 -22.05 7.51 3.00
C TYR A 743 -22.20 6.13 2.36
N TYR A 744 -21.83 5.98 1.13
CA TYR A 744 -22.02 4.74 0.38
C TYR A 744 -20.97 4.56 -0.73
N TYR A 745 -20.85 3.30 -1.17
CA TYR A 745 -20.04 2.90 -2.34
C TYR A 745 -20.66 1.65 -2.99
N GLU A 746 -20.53 0.51 -2.32
CA GLU A 746 -21.13 -0.80 -2.63
C GLU A 746 -21.70 -1.41 -1.35
N LYS A 747 -21.41 -2.70 -1.03
CA LYS A 747 -21.72 -3.24 0.30
C LYS A 747 -20.69 -2.76 1.31
N LEU A 748 -21.10 -2.07 2.35
CA LEU A 748 -20.22 -1.49 3.38
C LEU A 748 -20.69 -1.78 4.81
N SER A 749 -21.88 -2.40 5.02
CA SER A 749 -22.41 -2.71 6.35
C SER A 749 -21.50 -3.64 7.16
N GLN A 750 -20.64 -4.43 6.49
CA GLN A 750 -19.62 -5.26 7.13
C GLN A 750 -18.59 -4.46 7.93
N THR A 751 -18.50 -3.15 7.75
CA THR A 751 -17.59 -2.26 8.50
C THR A 751 -18.19 -1.77 9.82
N LEU A 752 -19.36 -2.28 10.22
CA LEU A 752 -20.13 -1.88 11.40
C LEU A 752 -19.29 -1.75 12.68
N HIS A 753 -18.34 -2.64 12.86
CA HIS A 753 -17.49 -2.69 14.06
C HIS A 753 -16.09 -2.09 13.88
N ASN A 754 -15.77 -1.57 12.70
CA ASN A 754 -14.42 -1.06 12.44
C ASN A 754 -14.20 0.29 13.12
N TRP A 755 -13.04 0.44 13.75
CA TRP A 755 -12.56 1.73 14.23
C TRP A 755 -12.02 2.57 13.06
N ASN A 756 -12.61 3.73 12.86
CA ASN A 756 -12.08 4.73 11.93
C ASN A 756 -11.21 5.73 12.70
N ASN A 757 -9.90 5.51 12.67
CA ASN A 757 -8.96 6.37 13.38
C ASN A 757 -9.10 7.84 12.94
N PRO A 758 -9.20 8.82 13.88
CA PRO A 758 -9.19 10.23 13.53
C PRO A 758 -8.00 10.57 12.62
N GLY A 759 -8.27 11.23 11.50
CA GLY A 759 -7.26 11.54 10.50
C GLY A 759 -7.84 12.36 9.34
N PHE A 760 -6.95 12.95 8.56
CA PHE A 760 -7.32 13.66 7.33
C PHE A 760 -7.23 12.70 6.14
N SER A 761 -8.37 12.26 5.65
CA SER A 761 -8.41 11.37 4.48
C SER A 761 -8.21 12.15 3.17
N GLY A 762 -7.84 11.42 2.11
CA GLY A 762 -7.74 12.00 0.76
C GLY A 762 -9.09 12.42 0.15
N THR A 763 -10.20 12.02 0.78
CA THR A 763 -11.57 12.33 0.36
C THR A 763 -12.27 13.32 1.29
N GLY A 764 -11.60 13.76 2.36
CA GLY A 764 -12.18 14.62 3.41
C GLY A 764 -13.09 13.89 4.39
N TRP A 765 -13.42 12.61 4.16
CA TRP A 765 -14.36 11.84 4.96
C TRP A 765 -13.72 11.11 6.14
N ASN A 766 -14.27 11.28 7.32
CA ASN A 766 -13.93 10.48 8.50
C ASN A 766 -15.17 10.33 9.40
N PRO A 767 -15.86 9.18 9.42
CA PRO A 767 -17.13 9.01 10.12
C PRO A 767 -17.01 9.22 11.65
N THR A 768 -15.85 8.91 12.23
CA THR A 768 -15.60 9.11 13.66
C THR A 768 -15.62 10.60 14.04
N LEU A 769 -15.09 11.46 13.20
CA LEU A 769 -15.13 12.91 13.42
C LEU A 769 -16.54 13.47 13.27
N TYR A 770 -17.32 12.97 12.30
CA TYR A 770 -18.71 13.39 12.15
C TYR A 770 -19.56 12.97 13.36
N THR A 771 -19.43 11.72 13.81
CA THR A 771 -20.18 11.26 15.01
C THR A 771 -19.75 11.99 16.28
N SER A 772 -18.46 12.27 16.45
CA SER A 772 -17.95 13.10 17.56
C SER A 772 -18.56 14.50 17.58
N ASN A 773 -18.87 15.06 16.42
CA ASN A 773 -19.46 16.40 16.26
C ASN A 773 -20.99 16.38 16.17
N GLY A 774 -21.66 15.33 16.64
CA GLY A 774 -23.11 15.29 16.81
C GLY A 774 -23.90 14.93 15.56
N TYR A 775 -23.28 14.39 14.53
CA TYR A 775 -23.97 13.76 13.40
C TYR A 775 -24.26 12.28 13.69
N ALA A 776 -25.39 11.79 13.24
CA ALA A 776 -25.49 10.37 12.94
C ALA A 776 -24.83 10.11 11.57
N VAL A 777 -24.25 8.93 11.42
CA VAL A 777 -23.69 8.48 10.11
C VAL A 777 -24.38 7.19 9.72
N PHE A 778 -24.89 7.14 8.49
CA PHE A 778 -25.57 5.95 7.97
C PHE A 778 -24.83 5.43 6.72
N ILE A 779 -24.54 4.13 6.72
CA ILE A 779 -23.78 3.47 5.65
C ILE A 779 -24.60 2.27 5.14
N PRO A 780 -25.47 2.46 4.12
CA PRO A 780 -26.27 1.40 3.52
C PRO A 780 -25.48 0.56 2.53
N ASP A 781 -25.86 -0.71 2.37
CA ASP A 781 -25.39 -1.58 1.30
C ASP A 781 -26.05 -1.26 -0.04
N ILE A 782 -25.31 -1.39 -1.13
CA ILE A 782 -25.81 -1.30 -2.50
C ILE A 782 -25.45 -2.58 -3.23
N VAL A 783 -26.41 -3.15 -3.97
CA VAL A 783 -26.22 -4.21 -4.95
C VAL A 783 -26.66 -3.72 -6.32
N TYR A 784 -26.07 -4.25 -7.38
CA TYR A 784 -26.24 -3.70 -8.71
C TYR A 784 -27.02 -4.63 -9.63
N LYS A 785 -27.79 -4.01 -10.51
CA LYS A 785 -28.41 -4.66 -11.67
C LYS A 785 -27.64 -4.24 -12.92
N MET A 786 -27.50 -5.17 -13.87
CA MET A 786 -26.84 -4.89 -15.14
C MET A 786 -27.51 -3.71 -15.85
N ASP A 787 -26.71 -2.91 -16.51
CA ASP A 787 -27.09 -1.73 -17.30
C ASP A 787 -27.77 -0.60 -16.51
N ASP A 788 -27.87 -0.70 -15.19
CA ASP A 788 -28.51 0.29 -14.33
C ASP A 788 -27.71 0.67 -13.07
N PRO A 789 -26.44 1.06 -13.18
CA PRO A 789 -25.62 1.34 -12.00
C PRO A 789 -26.13 2.51 -11.14
N GLY A 790 -26.61 3.60 -11.75
CA GLY A 790 -27.18 4.75 -11.05
C GLY A 790 -28.52 4.43 -10.42
N MET A 791 -29.41 3.77 -11.17
CA MET A 791 -30.69 3.34 -10.65
C MET A 791 -30.54 2.30 -9.54
N SER A 792 -29.55 1.44 -9.58
CA SER A 792 -29.25 0.51 -8.49
C SER A 792 -28.96 1.23 -7.17
N ALA A 793 -28.21 2.33 -7.20
CA ALA A 793 -28.03 3.17 -6.01
C ALA A 793 -29.37 3.76 -5.53
N VAL A 794 -30.23 4.23 -6.43
CA VAL A 794 -31.56 4.76 -6.08
C VAL A 794 -32.42 3.68 -5.42
N TRP A 795 -32.51 2.50 -6.04
CA TRP A 795 -33.32 1.36 -5.55
C TRP A 795 -32.83 0.80 -4.20
N CYS A 796 -31.57 1.02 -3.82
CA CYS A 796 -31.02 0.57 -2.55
C CYS A 796 -31.02 1.70 -1.50
N VAL A 797 -30.48 2.90 -1.83
CA VAL A 797 -30.25 3.96 -0.84
C VAL A 797 -31.53 4.60 -0.36
N ILE A 798 -32.52 4.84 -1.25
CA ILE A 798 -33.77 5.51 -0.83
C ILE A 798 -34.57 4.63 0.16
N PRO A 799 -34.84 3.33 -0.09
CA PRO A 799 -35.45 2.46 0.91
C PRO A 799 -34.61 2.34 2.21
N ALA A 800 -33.30 2.26 2.09
CA ALA A 800 -32.39 2.20 3.24
C ALA A 800 -32.54 3.43 4.16
N VAL A 801 -32.53 4.64 3.58
CA VAL A 801 -32.69 5.89 4.33
C VAL A 801 -34.08 5.98 4.97
N LYS A 802 -35.13 5.55 4.26
CA LYS A 802 -36.49 5.47 4.83
C LYS A 802 -36.54 4.52 6.04
N ALA A 803 -35.91 3.35 5.93
CA ALA A 803 -35.83 2.42 7.05
C ALA A 803 -35.01 2.99 8.24
N ALA A 804 -33.93 3.69 7.94
CA ALA A 804 -33.10 4.35 8.96
C ALA A 804 -33.85 5.51 9.67
N ILE A 805 -34.69 6.28 8.96
CA ILE A 805 -35.56 7.31 9.58
C ILE A 805 -36.56 6.66 10.56
N GLN A 806 -37.07 5.48 10.26
CA GLN A 806 -38.00 4.75 11.14
C GLN A 806 -37.41 4.33 12.46
N THR A 807 -36.06 4.29 12.60
CA THR A 807 -35.39 4.05 13.88
C THR A 807 -35.61 5.17 14.90
N GLY A 808 -36.08 6.34 14.47
CA GLY A 808 -36.28 7.52 15.29
C GLY A 808 -35.00 8.32 15.58
N VAL A 809 -33.85 7.90 15.07
CA VAL A 809 -32.56 8.59 15.26
C VAL A 809 -32.37 9.74 14.28
N ILE A 810 -32.79 9.57 13.03
CA ILE A 810 -32.52 10.48 11.92
C ILE A 810 -33.57 11.57 11.85
N ASP A 811 -33.12 12.83 11.76
CA ASP A 811 -33.97 13.98 11.40
C ASP A 811 -34.18 13.96 9.88
N ALA A 812 -35.38 13.64 9.42
CA ALA A 812 -35.72 13.50 8.00
C ALA A 812 -35.47 14.80 7.20
N ASP A 813 -35.54 15.99 7.88
CA ASP A 813 -35.32 17.28 7.25
C ASP A 813 -33.82 17.71 7.25
N LYS A 814 -32.91 16.88 7.82
CA LYS A 814 -31.50 17.20 7.98
C LYS A 814 -30.59 16.05 7.53
N ILE A 815 -30.82 15.56 6.32
CA ILE A 815 -30.03 14.46 5.72
C ILE A 815 -29.16 15.00 4.61
N GLY A 816 -27.83 14.79 4.76
CA GLY A 816 -26.83 14.97 3.71
C GLY A 816 -26.34 13.66 3.15
N ILE A 817 -25.80 13.70 1.94
CA ILE A 817 -25.19 12.54 1.27
C ILE A 817 -23.75 12.84 0.86
N HIS A 818 -22.90 11.83 0.94
CA HIS A 818 -21.50 11.92 0.52
C HIS A 818 -21.01 10.61 -0.10
N GLY A 819 -20.23 10.76 -1.15
CA GLY A 819 -19.43 9.69 -1.75
C GLY A 819 -18.29 10.23 -2.58
N HIS A 820 -17.27 9.42 -2.81
CA HIS A 820 -16.11 9.76 -3.63
C HIS A 820 -15.96 8.73 -4.76
N SER A 821 -15.43 9.16 -5.94
CA SER A 821 -15.24 8.28 -7.10
C SER A 821 -16.59 7.71 -7.57
N TRP A 822 -16.76 6.41 -7.59
CA TRP A 822 -18.06 5.79 -7.88
C TRP A 822 -19.16 6.24 -6.92
N GLY A 823 -18.83 6.42 -5.63
CA GLY A 823 -19.71 7.04 -4.65
C GLY A 823 -20.02 8.51 -4.97
N GLY A 824 -19.08 9.24 -5.57
CA GLY A 824 -19.28 10.60 -6.08
C GLY A 824 -20.28 10.64 -7.25
N TYR A 825 -20.14 9.68 -8.18
CA TYR A 825 -21.12 9.43 -9.23
C TYR A 825 -22.51 9.18 -8.65
N GLN A 826 -22.63 8.24 -7.69
CA GLN A 826 -23.90 7.93 -7.04
C GLN A 826 -24.51 9.15 -6.35
N THR A 827 -23.68 10.00 -5.71
CA THR A 827 -24.12 11.24 -5.05
C THR A 827 -24.66 12.25 -6.07
N ALA A 828 -23.96 12.45 -7.17
CA ALA A 828 -24.43 13.29 -8.27
C ALA A 828 -25.73 12.74 -8.87
N PHE A 829 -25.82 11.41 -9.09
CA PHE A 829 -26.99 10.77 -9.67
C PHE A 829 -28.22 10.82 -8.74
N LEU A 830 -28.07 10.45 -7.46
CA LEU A 830 -29.14 10.54 -6.45
C LEU A 830 -29.70 11.95 -6.36
N SER A 831 -28.87 12.99 -6.43
CA SER A 831 -29.31 14.39 -6.43
C SER A 831 -30.19 14.75 -7.61
N THR A 832 -30.13 13.97 -8.71
CA THR A 832 -31.04 14.14 -9.88
C THR A 832 -32.34 13.35 -9.79
N GLN A 833 -32.44 12.40 -8.83
CA GLN A 833 -33.56 11.46 -8.74
C GLN A 833 -34.52 11.74 -7.57
N THR A 834 -34.06 12.46 -6.56
CA THR A 834 -34.86 12.77 -5.37
C THR A 834 -34.48 14.12 -4.76
N SER A 835 -35.45 14.76 -4.10
CA SER A 835 -35.28 15.98 -3.30
C SER A 835 -35.17 15.70 -1.79
N MET A 836 -35.02 14.42 -1.41
CA MET A 836 -34.98 14.00 0.00
C MET A 836 -33.78 14.61 0.75
N PHE A 837 -32.68 14.89 0.08
CA PHE A 837 -31.43 15.32 0.68
C PHE A 837 -31.26 16.84 0.72
N LYS A 838 -30.82 17.38 1.84
CA LYS A 838 -30.62 18.83 2.05
C LYS A 838 -29.24 19.31 1.59
N ALA A 839 -28.27 18.42 1.48
CA ALA A 839 -26.90 18.73 1.04
C ALA A 839 -26.24 17.49 0.42
N ALA A 840 -25.39 17.69 -0.58
CA ALA A 840 -24.66 16.61 -1.23
C ALA A 840 -23.20 17.00 -1.47
N ALA A 841 -22.27 16.15 -1.03
CA ALA A 841 -20.83 16.33 -1.26
C ALA A 841 -20.32 15.20 -2.18
N ALA A 842 -20.05 15.53 -3.45
CA ALA A 842 -19.60 14.59 -4.47
C ALA A 842 -18.09 14.75 -4.74
N GLY A 843 -17.28 13.76 -4.34
CA GLY A 843 -15.83 13.75 -4.62
C GLY A 843 -15.55 13.04 -5.94
N ALA A 844 -14.79 13.68 -6.84
CA ALA A 844 -14.40 13.13 -8.14
C ALA A 844 -15.56 12.41 -8.88
N PRO A 845 -16.72 13.07 -9.06
CA PRO A 845 -17.89 12.42 -9.63
C PRO A 845 -17.73 12.19 -11.13
N LEU A 846 -18.05 10.99 -11.58
CA LEU A 846 -18.38 10.71 -12.95
C LEU A 846 -19.79 11.21 -13.21
N THR A 847 -20.03 12.02 -14.25
CA THR A 847 -21.32 12.69 -14.46
C THR A 847 -21.92 12.49 -15.83
N ASN A 848 -21.10 12.04 -16.79
CA ASN A 848 -21.52 11.76 -18.16
C ASN A 848 -20.92 10.41 -18.58
N MET A 849 -21.74 9.35 -18.53
CA MET A 849 -21.32 7.99 -18.88
C MET A 849 -20.86 7.88 -20.34
N VAL A 850 -21.48 8.62 -21.25
CA VAL A 850 -21.15 8.57 -22.68
C VAL A 850 -19.76 9.15 -22.94
N SER A 851 -19.48 10.36 -22.45
CA SER A 851 -18.18 11.00 -22.71
C SER A 851 -17.05 10.35 -21.95
N MET A 852 -17.33 9.77 -20.78
CA MET A 852 -16.30 9.13 -19.95
C MET A 852 -15.88 7.74 -20.45
N TYR A 853 -16.78 7.03 -21.14
CA TYR A 853 -16.55 5.64 -21.58
C TYR A 853 -15.28 5.50 -22.44
N ASP A 854 -15.09 6.36 -23.42
CA ASP A 854 -13.95 6.30 -24.35
C ASP A 854 -12.66 7.00 -23.84
N LEU A 855 -12.68 7.54 -22.62
CA LEU A 855 -11.51 8.19 -22.07
C LEU A 855 -10.51 7.17 -21.46
N ILE A 856 -9.36 7.68 -21.11
CA ILE A 856 -8.27 6.88 -20.52
C ILE A 856 -8.34 6.94 -19.00
N TYR A 857 -8.21 5.77 -18.38
CA TYR A 857 -7.89 5.64 -16.96
C TYR A 857 -6.37 5.84 -16.79
N TRP A 858 -5.95 7.10 -16.68
CA TRP A 858 -4.52 7.49 -16.72
C TRP A 858 -3.66 6.86 -15.64
N ASN A 859 -4.22 6.54 -14.47
CA ASN A 859 -3.46 5.87 -13.40
C ASN A 859 -2.96 4.47 -13.81
N SER A 860 -3.66 3.80 -14.70
CA SER A 860 -3.24 2.50 -15.25
C SER A 860 -2.81 2.56 -16.72
N GLY A 861 -3.27 3.60 -17.44
CA GLY A 861 -3.09 3.74 -18.87
C GLY A 861 -4.02 2.88 -19.72
N GLY A 862 -5.00 2.19 -19.12
CA GLY A 862 -6.04 1.44 -19.83
C GLY A 862 -7.21 2.33 -20.25
N GLY A 863 -8.11 1.81 -21.10
CA GLY A 863 -9.39 2.47 -21.43
C GLY A 863 -10.38 2.39 -20.27
N ASN A 864 -11.29 3.35 -20.17
CA ASN A 864 -12.36 3.30 -19.18
C ASN A 864 -13.44 2.28 -19.52
N MET A 865 -13.54 1.81 -20.76
CA MET A 865 -14.52 0.78 -21.19
C MET A 865 -14.53 -0.39 -20.21
N ALA A 866 -13.34 -0.85 -19.79
CA ALA A 866 -13.19 -1.92 -18.80
C ALA A 866 -13.86 -1.61 -17.44
N ILE A 867 -13.85 -0.34 -17.00
CA ILE A 867 -14.54 0.08 -15.77
C ILE A 867 -16.05 0.03 -15.96
N PHE A 868 -16.55 0.39 -17.13
CA PHE A 868 -17.96 0.40 -17.43
C PHE A 868 -18.52 -1.01 -17.63
N GLU A 869 -17.85 -1.85 -18.39
CA GLU A 869 -18.34 -3.18 -18.75
C GLU A 869 -18.00 -4.24 -17.70
N ALA A 870 -16.70 -4.43 -17.40
CA ALA A 870 -16.23 -5.54 -16.57
C ALA A 870 -16.14 -5.22 -15.05
N SER A 871 -16.33 -3.97 -14.65
CA SER A 871 -16.13 -3.53 -13.27
C SER A 871 -17.37 -2.75 -12.75
N GLN A 872 -17.15 -1.59 -12.16
CA GLN A 872 -18.16 -0.82 -11.43
C GLN A 872 -19.42 -0.46 -12.24
N GLY A 873 -19.30 -0.29 -13.56
CA GLY A 873 -20.45 0.08 -14.42
C GLY A 873 -21.46 -1.03 -14.63
N ARG A 874 -21.04 -2.27 -14.70
CA ARG A 874 -21.91 -3.46 -14.98
C ARG A 874 -22.74 -3.31 -16.25
N PHE A 875 -22.26 -2.55 -17.26
CA PHE A 875 -22.91 -2.46 -18.55
C PHE A 875 -22.62 -3.71 -19.40
N THR A 876 -23.60 -4.16 -20.17
CA THR A 876 -23.46 -5.33 -21.05
C THR A 876 -22.85 -5.00 -22.42
N GLY A 877 -22.50 -3.75 -22.65
CA GLY A 877 -21.82 -3.24 -23.86
C GLY A 877 -21.60 -1.76 -23.76
N GLY A 878 -21.04 -1.20 -24.82
CA GLY A 878 -20.76 0.24 -24.95
C GLY A 878 -22.00 1.10 -25.21
N PRO A 879 -21.81 2.44 -25.31
CA PRO A 879 -22.91 3.37 -25.63
C PRO A 879 -23.60 3.07 -26.96
N TRP A 880 -22.91 2.47 -27.91
CA TRP A 880 -23.47 2.15 -29.23
C TRP A 880 -24.50 1.00 -29.19
N GLU A 881 -24.34 0.05 -28.22
CA GLU A 881 -25.26 -1.05 -28.00
C GLU A 881 -26.34 -0.68 -26.97
N ASN A 882 -26.05 0.14 -25.96
CA ASN A 882 -26.88 0.40 -24.79
C ASN A 882 -27.19 1.90 -24.58
N TRP A 883 -27.41 2.67 -25.66
CA TRP A 883 -27.55 4.12 -25.64
C TRP A 883 -28.50 4.64 -24.55
N GLU A 884 -29.70 4.10 -24.46
CA GLU A 884 -30.71 4.49 -23.48
C GLU A 884 -30.25 4.30 -22.03
N SER A 885 -29.50 3.25 -21.78
CA SER A 885 -28.94 2.97 -20.45
C SER A 885 -27.89 3.99 -20.08
N TYR A 886 -26.98 4.31 -20.98
CA TYR A 886 -25.94 5.32 -20.74
C TYR A 886 -26.52 6.71 -20.49
N LEU A 887 -27.56 7.12 -21.26
CA LEU A 887 -28.27 8.38 -21.02
C LEU A 887 -29.00 8.39 -19.68
N ARG A 888 -29.74 7.32 -19.38
CA ARG A 888 -30.53 7.19 -18.16
C ARG A 888 -29.64 7.30 -16.90
N ASN A 889 -28.48 6.66 -16.92
CA ASN A 889 -27.56 6.59 -15.80
C ASN A 889 -26.55 7.77 -15.74
N SER A 890 -26.62 8.73 -16.66
CA SER A 890 -25.75 9.91 -16.66
C SER A 890 -26.39 11.08 -15.89
N PRO A 891 -25.81 11.55 -14.78
CA PRO A 891 -26.32 12.71 -14.03
C PRO A 891 -26.55 13.95 -14.88
N ILE A 892 -25.64 14.23 -15.81
CA ILE A 892 -25.64 15.46 -16.62
C ILE A 892 -26.95 15.65 -17.41
N TYR A 893 -27.53 14.60 -17.94
CA TYR A 893 -28.78 14.69 -18.73
C TYR A 893 -30.02 14.92 -17.85
N ASN A 894 -29.88 14.67 -16.53
CA ASN A 894 -30.92 14.85 -15.54
C ASN A 894 -30.72 16.09 -14.64
N VAL A 895 -29.67 16.88 -14.88
CA VAL A 895 -29.25 18.04 -14.05
C VAL A 895 -30.39 19.05 -13.77
N LYS A 896 -31.35 19.17 -14.67
CA LYS A 896 -32.52 20.08 -14.51
C LYS A 896 -33.35 19.72 -13.25
N LYS A 897 -33.37 18.46 -12.86
CA LYS A 897 -34.13 17.94 -11.70
C LYS A 897 -33.45 18.23 -10.35
N VAL A 898 -32.14 18.60 -10.34
CA VAL A 898 -31.39 18.83 -9.10
C VAL A 898 -31.98 20.00 -8.32
N THR A 899 -32.28 19.78 -7.05
CA THR A 899 -32.67 20.78 -6.07
C THR A 899 -31.74 20.89 -4.88
N THR A 900 -30.95 19.83 -4.63
CA THR A 900 -30.01 19.71 -3.52
C THR A 900 -28.76 20.54 -3.81
N PRO A 901 -28.29 21.41 -2.88
CA PRO A 901 -27.00 22.09 -2.96
C PRO A 901 -25.86 21.08 -3.05
N LEU A 902 -24.88 21.34 -3.94
CA LEU A 902 -23.75 20.44 -4.18
C LEU A 902 -22.40 21.10 -3.84
N LEU A 903 -21.57 20.33 -3.13
CA LEU A 903 -20.13 20.56 -3.00
C LEU A 903 -19.41 19.48 -3.84
N ILE A 904 -18.64 19.90 -4.83
CA ILE A 904 -17.88 19.00 -5.70
C ILE A 904 -16.39 19.16 -5.38
N LEU A 905 -15.70 18.07 -5.06
CA LEU A 905 -14.23 17.98 -5.06
C LEU A 905 -13.81 17.34 -6.38
N HIS A 906 -12.99 18.00 -7.18
CA HIS A 906 -12.41 17.37 -8.37
C HIS A 906 -11.08 18.03 -8.74
N ASN A 907 -10.05 17.25 -9.00
CA ASN A 907 -8.67 17.73 -9.16
C ASN A 907 -8.21 17.66 -10.62
N ASP A 908 -7.32 18.57 -11.01
CA ASP A 908 -6.87 18.73 -12.40
C ASP A 908 -5.90 17.64 -12.90
N LYS A 909 -5.41 16.79 -12.00
CA LYS A 909 -4.55 15.64 -12.33
C LYS A 909 -5.23 14.32 -12.00
N ASP A 910 -6.55 14.31 -11.91
CA ASP A 910 -7.29 13.09 -11.68
C ASP A 910 -7.06 12.10 -12.83
N GLY A 911 -6.41 10.98 -12.48
CA GLY A 911 -6.08 9.92 -13.44
C GLY A 911 -7.06 8.75 -13.43
N ALA A 912 -8.15 8.84 -12.67
CA ALA A 912 -9.22 7.83 -12.61
C ALA A 912 -10.50 8.36 -13.25
N VAL A 913 -11.02 9.49 -12.77
CA VAL A 913 -12.18 10.18 -13.34
C VAL A 913 -11.70 11.52 -13.89
N ASP A 914 -11.83 11.72 -15.18
CA ASP A 914 -11.34 12.92 -15.84
C ASP A 914 -11.97 14.19 -15.23
N PHE A 915 -11.14 15.20 -14.98
CA PHE A 915 -11.55 16.47 -14.36
C PHE A 915 -12.68 17.18 -15.12
N THR A 916 -12.77 16.97 -16.45
CA THR A 916 -13.83 17.53 -17.28
C THR A 916 -15.22 17.10 -16.84
N GLN A 917 -15.36 15.92 -16.20
CA GLN A 917 -16.63 15.44 -15.65
C GLN A 917 -17.17 16.38 -14.56
N GLY A 918 -16.29 16.81 -13.64
CA GLY A 918 -16.65 17.80 -12.62
C GLY A 918 -16.95 19.18 -13.19
N ILE A 919 -16.17 19.63 -14.18
CA ILE A 919 -16.37 20.93 -14.85
C ILE A 919 -17.68 20.96 -15.62
N GLU A 920 -18.01 19.90 -16.38
CA GLU A 920 -19.23 19.79 -17.16
C GLU A 920 -20.45 19.90 -16.26
N PHE A 921 -20.47 19.13 -15.17
CA PHE A 921 -21.58 19.10 -14.23
C PHE A 921 -21.72 20.45 -13.47
N TYR A 922 -20.61 21.01 -13.01
CA TYR A 922 -20.58 22.33 -12.40
C TYR A 922 -21.17 23.42 -13.32
N ASN A 923 -20.74 23.45 -14.59
CA ASN A 923 -21.22 24.43 -15.54
C ASN A 923 -22.70 24.25 -15.86
N ALA A 924 -23.18 23.01 -15.97
CA ALA A 924 -24.59 22.73 -16.20
C ALA A 924 -25.46 23.20 -15.03
N LEU A 925 -25.07 22.91 -13.80
CA LEU A 925 -25.75 23.37 -12.58
C LEU A 925 -25.74 24.89 -12.49
N ARG A 926 -24.59 25.54 -12.72
CA ARG A 926 -24.42 26.98 -12.71
C ARG A 926 -25.31 27.66 -13.77
N ARG A 927 -25.35 27.09 -14.99
CA ARG A 927 -26.23 27.59 -16.08
C ARG A 927 -27.70 27.59 -15.70
N LEU A 928 -28.09 26.59 -14.90
CA LEU A 928 -29.46 26.45 -14.38
C LEU A 928 -29.70 27.18 -13.04
N LYS A 929 -28.73 27.98 -12.59
CA LYS A 929 -28.76 28.73 -11.30
C LYS A 929 -29.00 27.81 -10.09
N LYS A 930 -28.45 26.59 -10.12
CA LYS A 930 -28.50 25.64 -9.01
C LYS A 930 -27.33 25.92 -8.05
N PRO A 931 -27.52 25.82 -6.71
CA PRO A 931 -26.42 26.01 -5.76
C PRO A 931 -25.35 24.91 -5.93
N VAL A 932 -24.14 25.32 -6.31
CA VAL A 932 -23.00 24.41 -6.51
C VAL A 932 -21.69 25.13 -6.23
N VAL A 933 -20.79 24.46 -5.55
CA VAL A 933 -19.39 24.88 -5.38
C VAL A 933 -18.48 23.75 -5.87
N LEU A 934 -17.51 24.07 -6.71
CA LEU A 934 -16.45 23.17 -7.13
C LEU A 934 -15.14 23.58 -6.46
N VAL A 935 -14.54 22.69 -5.71
CA VAL A 935 -13.22 22.85 -5.06
C VAL A 935 -12.20 22.00 -5.82
N GLN A 936 -11.15 22.67 -6.33
CA GLN A 936 -10.05 22.05 -7.07
C GLN A 936 -8.75 22.25 -6.34
N TYR A 937 -8.01 21.18 -6.05
CA TYR A 937 -6.64 21.26 -5.54
C TYR A 937 -5.65 20.97 -6.66
N LYS A 938 -4.85 21.96 -7.02
CA LYS A 938 -3.94 21.90 -8.19
C LYS A 938 -2.86 20.85 -8.02
N GLY A 939 -2.70 20.03 -9.06
CA GLY A 939 -1.68 18.98 -9.12
C GLY A 939 -1.98 17.75 -8.26
N GLU A 940 -3.17 17.68 -7.66
CA GLU A 940 -3.65 16.47 -6.98
C GLU A 940 -4.30 15.51 -7.98
N ASN A 941 -4.20 14.21 -7.68
CA ASN A 941 -4.80 13.13 -8.46
C ASN A 941 -6.24 12.84 -7.95
N HIS A 942 -6.74 11.63 -8.09
CA HIS A 942 -8.10 11.17 -7.77
C HIS A 942 -8.50 11.41 -6.31
N GLY A 943 -7.56 11.44 -5.41
CA GLY A 943 -7.71 11.85 -4.00
C GLY A 943 -6.60 12.82 -3.63
N LEU A 944 -6.77 13.51 -2.50
CA LEU A 944 -5.80 14.46 -1.99
C LEU A 944 -4.63 13.72 -1.33
N ALA A 945 -3.41 13.98 -1.78
CA ALA A 945 -2.18 13.40 -1.24
C ALA A 945 -1.49 14.33 -0.25
N LYS A 946 -1.44 15.64 -0.55
CA LYS A 946 -0.78 16.62 0.32
C LYS A 946 -1.61 16.85 1.58
N LEU A 947 -0.94 16.84 2.74
CA LEU A 947 -1.60 16.92 4.03
C LEU A 947 -2.39 18.23 4.21
N GLU A 948 -1.84 19.35 3.74
CA GLU A 948 -2.47 20.66 3.79
C GLU A 948 -3.80 20.67 3.03
N ASN A 949 -3.84 20.05 1.85
CA ASN A 949 -5.03 19.93 1.03
C ASN A 949 -6.08 19.03 1.70
N ARG A 950 -5.63 17.91 2.30
CA ARG A 950 -6.51 17.02 3.07
C ARG A 950 -7.13 17.72 4.27
N LYS A 951 -6.35 18.52 5.00
CA LYS A 951 -6.84 19.35 6.12
C LYS A 951 -7.89 20.32 5.65
N ASP A 952 -7.59 21.15 4.67
CA ASP A 952 -8.48 22.19 4.18
C ASP A 952 -9.81 21.62 3.68
N TYR A 953 -9.76 20.56 2.86
CA TYR A 953 -10.99 19.96 2.34
C TYR A 953 -11.84 19.28 3.42
N SER A 954 -11.20 18.59 4.38
CA SER A 954 -11.93 17.95 5.49
C SER A 954 -12.76 18.97 6.28
N VAL A 955 -12.19 20.17 6.51
CA VAL A 955 -12.88 21.24 7.22
C VAL A 955 -13.98 21.85 6.33
N ARG A 956 -13.70 22.16 5.07
CA ARG A 956 -14.72 22.72 4.16
C ARG A 956 -15.93 21.81 4.00
N MET A 957 -15.72 20.51 3.90
CA MET A 957 -16.84 19.56 3.79
C MET A 957 -17.68 19.52 5.07
N MET A 958 -17.07 19.61 6.25
CA MET A 958 -17.84 19.71 7.52
C MET A 958 -18.56 21.06 7.64
N GLU A 959 -17.91 22.20 7.30
CA GLU A 959 -18.54 23.52 7.25
C GLU A 959 -19.76 23.55 6.32
N PHE A 960 -19.66 22.87 5.17
CA PHE A 960 -20.76 22.74 4.23
C PHE A 960 -21.95 22.01 4.85
N PHE A 961 -21.72 20.85 5.47
CA PHE A 961 -22.78 20.11 6.15
C PHE A 961 -23.32 20.83 7.39
N ASP A 962 -22.45 21.50 8.19
CA ASP A 962 -22.90 22.27 9.35
C ASP A 962 -23.84 23.41 8.95
N TYR A 963 -23.55 24.09 7.83
CA TYR A 963 -24.44 25.12 7.31
C TYR A 963 -25.81 24.55 6.92
N TYR A 964 -25.86 23.54 6.07
CA TYR A 964 -27.12 23.02 5.52
C TYR A 964 -27.92 22.13 6.48
N LEU A 965 -27.26 21.42 7.39
CA LEU A 965 -27.90 20.41 8.24
C LEU A 965 -28.05 20.87 9.70
N LYS A 966 -27.21 21.78 10.18
CA LYS A 966 -27.31 22.29 11.56
C LYS A 966 -27.70 23.77 11.64
N GLY A 967 -27.78 24.48 10.50
CA GLY A 967 -28.05 25.91 10.49
C GLY A 967 -26.90 26.78 11.01
N ALA A 968 -25.69 26.29 10.96
CA ALA A 968 -24.50 27.08 11.29
C ALA A 968 -24.34 28.26 10.31
N PRO A 969 -23.70 29.39 10.70
CA PRO A 969 -23.42 30.48 9.78
C PRO A 969 -22.62 29.99 8.56
N ALA A 970 -23.02 30.47 7.35
CA ALA A 970 -22.29 30.15 6.14
C ALA A 970 -20.88 30.79 6.19
N PRO A 971 -19.80 30.03 6.02
CA PRO A 971 -18.49 30.62 5.84
C PRO A 971 -18.43 31.42 4.52
N GLU A 972 -17.58 32.43 4.47
CA GLU A 972 -17.52 33.37 3.34
C GLU A 972 -17.31 32.69 1.98
N TRP A 973 -16.42 31.68 1.94
CA TRP A 973 -16.14 30.89 0.74
C TRP A 973 -17.39 30.17 0.19
N LEU A 974 -18.29 29.75 1.07
CA LEU A 974 -19.53 29.05 0.71
C LEU A 974 -20.62 30.05 0.29
N LYS A 975 -20.70 31.21 0.97
CA LYS A 975 -21.72 32.23 0.75
C LYS A 975 -21.47 33.01 -0.53
N ASN A 976 -20.24 33.50 -0.76
CA ASN A 976 -19.90 34.45 -1.80
C ASN A 976 -18.88 33.94 -2.80
N GLY A 977 -18.24 32.80 -2.51
CA GLY A 977 -17.05 32.34 -3.22
C GLY A 977 -15.79 33.10 -2.79
N VAL A 978 -14.70 32.90 -3.53
CA VAL A 978 -13.43 33.61 -3.29
C VAL A 978 -12.92 34.13 -4.63
N ASP A 979 -12.73 35.43 -4.76
CA ASP A 979 -12.14 36.04 -5.94
C ASP A 979 -10.71 35.55 -6.14
N ARG A 980 -10.32 35.43 -7.40
CA ARG A 980 -8.99 34.95 -7.77
C ARG A 980 -7.84 35.77 -7.16
N LEU A 981 -8.04 37.08 -7.06
CA LEU A 981 -7.05 37.99 -6.51
C LEU A 981 -6.95 37.93 -4.98
N GLN A 982 -8.01 37.47 -4.31
CA GLN A 982 -8.09 37.32 -2.86
C GLN A 982 -7.75 35.90 -2.38
N LEU A 983 -7.52 34.97 -3.32
CA LEU A 983 -7.35 33.53 -2.99
C LEU A 983 -6.17 33.27 -2.04
N ASP A 984 -5.03 33.90 -2.30
CA ASP A 984 -3.83 33.69 -1.47
C ASP A 984 -4.02 34.21 -0.05
N GLU A 985 -4.66 35.37 0.11
CA GLU A 985 -5.03 35.93 1.42
C GLU A 985 -6.02 35.00 2.13
N HIS A 986 -7.08 34.57 1.43
CA HIS A 986 -8.05 33.61 1.96
C HIS A 986 -7.40 32.32 2.44
N LEU A 987 -6.47 31.73 1.65
CA LEU A 987 -5.78 30.50 2.03
C LEU A 987 -4.85 30.71 3.23
N ASN A 988 -4.17 31.85 3.31
CA ASN A 988 -3.32 32.20 4.44
C ASN A 988 -4.13 32.39 5.75
N THR A 989 -5.28 33.02 5.67
CA THR A 989 -6.17 33.20 6.85
C THR A 989 -6.83 31.92 7.30
N ARG A 990 -6.95 30.93 6.43
CA ARG A 990 -7.42 29.56 6.76
C ARG A 990 -6.29 28.62 7.15
N ALA A 991 -5.02 29.06 7.01
CA ALA A 991 -3.92 28.26 7.48
C ALA A 991 -4.21 27.84 8.93
N PHE A 992 -4.21 26.52 9.17
CA PHE A 992 -4.48 25.93 10.49
C PHE A 992 -3.26 26.18 11.38
N GLU A 993 -2.94 27.44 11.61
CA GLU A 993 -1.93 27.77 12.58
C GLU A 993 -2.42 27.33 13.96
N GLU A 994 -1.61 26.55 14.61
CA GLU A 994 -1.62 26.40 16.04
C GLU A 994 -1.57 27.81 16.65
N GLN A 995 -2.71 28.35 16.97
CA GLN A 995 -2.71 29.41 17.95
C GLN A 995 -2.36 28.76 19.29
N PRO A 996 -1.42 29.34 20.05
CA PRO A 996 -0.79 28.73 21.22
C PRO A 996 -1.76 28.27 22.30
#